data_6f5ad4dea438f9c172c38fc1bc21299c
#
_entry.id   6f5ad4dea438f9c172c38fc1bc21299c
#
_cell.length_a   1.000
_cell.length_b   1.000
_cell.length_c   1.000
_cell.angle_alpha   90.00
_cell.angle_beta   90.00
_cell.angle_gamma   90.00
#
_symmetry.space_group_name_H-M   'P 1'
#
loop_
_entity.id
_entity.type
_entity.pdbx_description
1 polymer ?
#
loop_
_entity_poly.entity_id
_entity_poly.type
_entity_poly.pdbx_seq_one_letter_code
_entity_poly.pdbx_strand_id
1 'polypeptide(L)'
;MPGDPIRPLTLALCQFAPRKGDTVANLARIGRLCAQASTLDPRPQVVHFPETALSGYFVEGGVREVACTAGALAYDLDDTYRTACAAAGIDCVPIDIVIGFYERWRDTLHNSAAYLTIGLDDGPPVIRHVHRKNYLPTYGLFDEERFVERGTDIRAFETPWGRAAILVCEDAWHSISGTIAALDGAQVLFVSSAAPARGIWPREDGVAGPNSAARWERLIRDIAEEQGVYASFVNLVGTEGGKRFFGTSHLAGPGGDVRARAPVWDESFVSITIDLDDLVRARADGPLLSDLRVALPHVLDNIRRVQDGTPFSLSYDGPEPAAADLMRGARGFITGEFAVPAEALQRANSIVRAIPESLPVIRHEMRDHGGPPALAIDAAMTEEWLTGFLREELTRRGFGKAVIGISGGVDSAVTAFLAVRALGRENVIGIRLPYRTSSAESLDHAQLVIDALGIESRTVDISPAVDGYLTAEPDVDASRRGNIMARTRMIALFDLSVRYRALPLGTGNKTERLLGYFTWHADDSPPVNPIGDLYKTQVWALARHLGVPDVIVSKPATADLIAGQTDEGDLGISYARADGILNGMLHGFSHDALRSRGFQLDELTLVSRRLNGTHWKRRPPATALVSQSGIGESYLRPVDY
;
A
#
# COMPACT_ATOMS: atom_id res chain seq x y z
N MET A 1 17.74 24.11 -26.64
CA MET A 1 16.33 24.23 -26.19
C MET A 1 15.59 23.03 -26.74
N PRO A 2 14.82 22.26 -25.97
CA PRO A 2 13.91 21.30 -26.56
C PRO A 2 12.97 22.07 -27.48
N GLY A 3 12.78 21.61 -28.73
CA GLY A 3 11.82 22.18 -29.66
C GLY A 3 10.39 21.98 -29.16
N ASP A 4 9.44 22.76 -29.72
CA ASP A 4 8.02 22.54 -29.44
C ASP A 4 7.61 21.10 -29.81
N PRO A 5 6.73 20.44 -29.02
CA PRO A 5 6.29 19.11 -29.32
C PRO A 5 5.56 19.02 -30.66
N ILE A 6 5.92 18.01 -31.47
CA ILE A 6 5.38 17.85 -32.85
C ILE A 6 3.96 17.27 -32.78
N ARG A 7 3.72 16.31 -31.83
CA ARG A 7 2.41 15.66 -31.59
C ARG A 7 2.03 15.78 -30.13
N PRO A 8 1.65 17.02 -29.67
CA PRO A 8 1.40 17.26 -28.26
C PRO A 8 0.13 16.56 -27.76
N LEU A 9 0.24 15.94 -26.57
CA LEU A 9 -0.87 15.43 -25.80
C LEU A 9 -0.73 15.92 -24.37
N THR A 10 -1.71 16.69 -23.88
CA THR A 10 -1.73 17.12 -22.48
C THR A 10 -2.61 16.20 -21.67
N LEU A 11 -2.03 15.61 -20.63
CA LEU A 11 -2.67 14.70 -19.68
C LEU A 11 -2.79 15.39 -18.32
N ALA A 12 -3.86 15.10 -17.59
CA ALA A 12 -3.99 15.44 -16.19
C ALA A 12 -4.17 14.18 -15.34
N LEU A 13 -3.24 13.94 -14.43
CA LEU A 13 -3.29 12.86 -13.45
C LEU A 13 -4.03 13.39 -12.22
N CYS A 14 -5.22 12.88 -11.96
CA CYS A 14 -6.05 13.29 -10.82
C CYS A 14 -5.89 12.32 -9.65
N GLN A 15 -4.97 12.61 -8.76
CA GLN A 15 -4.79 11.88 -7.51
C GLN A 15 -5.89 12.28 -6.52
N PHE A 16 -6.77 11.34 -6.19
CA PHE A 16 -8.08 11.63 -5.62
C PHE A 16 -8.38 10.72 -4.44
N ALA A 17 -9.10 11.25 -3.43
CA ALA A 17 -9.60 10.52 -2.27
C ALA A 17 -11.14 10.45 -2.32
N PRO A 18 -11.74 9.36 -2.78
CA PRO A 18 -13.18 9.23 -2.79
C PRO A 18 -13.74 9.10 -1.36
N ARG A 19 -14.98 9.56 -1.17
CA ARG A 19 -15.75 9.19 0.01
C ARG A 19 -16.27 7.77 -0.19
N LYS A 20 -15.82 6.88 0.67
CA LYS A 20 -16.16 5.47 0.58
C LYS A 20 -17.68 5.25 0.59
N GLY A 21 -18.19 4.53 -0.41
CA GLY A 21 -19.61 4.21 -0.59
C GLY A 21 -20.52 5.38 -1.01
N ASP A 22 -20.04 6.61 -1.01
CA ASP A 22 -20.83 7.80 -1.36
C ASP A 22 -20.64 8.18 -2.84
N THR A 23 -21.23 7.38 -3.73
CA THR A 23 -21.10 7.56 -5.18
C THR A 23 -21.64 8.91 -5.66
N VAL A 24 -22.68 9.45 -5.01
CA VAL A 24 -23.29 10.74 -5.40
C VAL A 24 -22.34 11.90 -5.11
N ALA A 25 -21.77 11.94 -3.91
CA ALA A 25 -20.82 12.99 -3.56
C ALA A 25 -19.52 12.90 -4.37
N ASN A 26 -19.04 11.68 -4.65
CA ASN A 26 -17.87 11.46 -5.48
C ASN A 26 -18.11 11.90 -6.92
N LEU A 27 -19.24 11.55 -7.49
CA LEU A 27 -19.62 11.94 -8.85
C LEU A 27 -19.68 13.47 -9.01
N ALA A 28 -20.37 14.15 -8.09
CA ALA A 28 -20.42 15.61 -8.07
C ALA A 28 -19.03 16.25 -7.94
N ARG A 29 -18.13 15.61 -7.17
CA ARG A 29 -16.75 16.07 -7.01
C ARG A 29 -15.92 15.85 -8.27
N ILE A 30 -16.04 14.69 -8.92
CA ILE A 30 -15.38 14.37 -10.18
C ILE A 30 -15.81 15.37 -11.25
N GLY A 31 -17.11 15.71 -11.36
CA GLY A 31 -17.60 16.74 -12.27
C GLY A 31 -16.93 18.11 -12.05
N ARG A 32 -16.74 18.54 -10.78
CA ARG A 32 -16.00 19.77 -10.46
C ARG A 32 -14.52 19.68 -10.82
N LEU A 33 -13.86 18.54 -10.62
CA LEU A 33 -12.47 18.33 -11.00
C LEU A 33 -12.28 18.36 -12.53
N CYS A 34 -13.24 17.82 -13.28
CA CYS A 34 -13.24 17.93 -14.75
C CYS A 34 -13.45 19.40 -15.19
N ALA A 35 -14.34 20.15 -14.53
CA ALA A 35 -14.52 21.58 -14.79
C ALA A 35 -13.24 22.37 -14.45
N GLN A 36 -12.56 22.06 -13.37
CA GLN A 36 -11.25 22.63 -13.05
C GLN A 36 -10.21 22.30 -14.14
N ALA A 37 -10.16 21.05 -14.61
CA ALA A 37 -9.23 20.65 -15.66
C ALA A 37 -9.43 21.44 -16.95
N SER A 38 -10.69 21.73 -17.33
CA SER A 38 -11.01 22.51 -18.55
C SER A 38 -10.52 23.96 -18.50
N THR A 39 -10.17 24.49 -17.33
CA THR A 39 -9.64 25.86 -17.14
C THR A 39 -8.11 25.92 -17.10
N LEU A 40 -7.41 24.78 -17.13
CA LEU A 40 -5.95 24.76 -17.12
C LEU A 40 -5.38 25.21 -18.48
N ASP A 41 -4.17 25.80 -18.44
CA ASP A 41 -3.41 26.16 -19.62
C ASP A 41 -1.99 25.59 -19.55
N PRO A 42 -1.58 24.67 -20.46
CA PRO A 42 -2.40 24.08 -21.53
C PRO A 42 -3.51 23.18 -20.97
N ARG A 43 -4.67 23.21 -21.67
CA ARG A 43 -5.82 22.40 -21.30
C ARG A 43 -5.56 20.92 -21.54
N PRO A 44 -5.78 20.04 -20.54
CA PRO A 44 -5.68 18.61 -20.73
C PRO A 44 -6.73 18.09 -21.73
N GLN A 45 -6.31 17.23 -22.65
CA GLN A 45 -7.23 16.44 -23.47
C GLN A 45 -7.80 15.26 -22.70
N VAL A 46 -7.03 14.68 -21.76
CA VAL A 46 -7.44 13.52 -20.98
C VAL A 46 -7.21 13.75 -19.49
N VAL A 47 -8.23 13.46 -18.68
CA VAL A 47 -8.11 13.42 -17.21
C VAL A 47 -8.16 11.95 -16.77
N HIS A 48 -7.11 11.51 -16.10
CA HIS A 48 -6.99 10.15 -15.60
C HIS A 48 -7.25 10.10 -14.10
N PHE A 49 -8.27 9.33 -13.70
CA PHE A 49 -8.68 9.05 -12.32
C PHE A 49 -8.24 7.66 -11.87
N PRO A 50 -8.09 7.41 -10.57
CA PRO A 50 -7.67 6.12 -10.04
C PRO A 50 -8.73 5.02 -10.17
N GLU A 51 -8.35 3.80 -9.81
CA GLU A 51 -9.23 2.64 -9.64
C GLU A 51 -10.33 2.97 -8.63
N THR A 52 -11.56 2.56 -8.92
CA THR A 52 -12.75 2.73 -8.05
C THR A 52 -12.96 4.17 -7.53
N ALA A 53 -12.56 5.18 -8.31
CA ALA A 53 -12.71 6.59 -7.94
C ALA A 53 -14.16 6.99 -7.60
N LEU A 54 -15.15 6.27 -8.16
CA LEU A 54 -16.56 6.54 -7.91
C LEU A 54 -17.01 6.11 -6.51
N SER A 55 -16.42 5.08 -5.92
CA SER A 55 -16.95 4.44 -4.71
C SER A 55 -15.97 4.24 -3.56
N GLY A 56 -14.66 4.36 -3.83
CA GLY A 56 -13.63 3.78 -2.97
C GLY A 56 -13.45 2.29 -3.25
N TYR A 57 -12.34 1.72 -2.75
CA TYR A 57 -11.90 0.37 -3.11
C TYR A 57 -12.41 -0.71 -2.15
N PHE A 58 -12.23 -0.53 -0.83
CA PHE A 58 -12.59 -1.54 0.16
C PHE A 58 -14.08 -1.54 0.51
N VAL A 59 -14.94 -1.62 -0.48
CA VAL A 59 -16.41 -1.70 -0.30
C VAL A 59 -16.92 -3.13 -0.13
N GLU A 60 -16.08 -4.12 -0.44
CA GLU A 60 -16.32 -5.56 -0.20
C GLU A 60 -17.75 -6.01 -0.55
N GLY A 61 -18.53 -6.51 0.41
CA GLY A 61 -19.92 -6.93 0.19
C GLY A 61 -20.84 -5.83 -0.33
N GLY A 62 -20.47 -4.55 -0.22
CA GLY A 62 -21.21 -3.40 -0.74
C GLY A 62 -20.98 -3.11 -2.23
N VAL A 63 -20.16 -3.88 -2.94
CA VAL A 63 -19.92 -3.71 -4.39
C VAL A 63 -21.25 -3.64 -5.17
N ARG A 64 -22.21 -4.49 -4.83
CA ARG A 64 -23.52 -4.53 -5.47
C ARG A 64 -24.31 -3.22 -5.34
N GLU A 65 -24.13 -2.50 -4.25
CA GLU A 65 -24.85 -1.24 -3.95
C GLU A 65 -24.24 -0.06 -4.72
N VAL A 66 -22.92 -0.07 -4.97
CA VAL A 66 -22.20 1.02 -5.62
C VAL A 66 -21.96 0.79 -7.11
N ALA A 67 -22.20 -0.42 -7.61
CA ALA A 67 -21.98 -0.76 -9.01
C ALA A 67 -23.03 -0.14 -9.93
N CYS A 68 -22.57 0.47 -11.03
CA CYS A 68 -23.41 1.03 -12.08
C CYS A 68 -23.01 0.46 -13.46
N THR A 69 -23.84 0.69 -14.48
CA THR A 69 -23.43 0.39 -15.86
C THR A 69 -22.52 1.48 -16.41
N ALA A 70 -21.66 1.15 -17.36
CA ALA A 70 -20.81 2.16 -18.02
C ALA A 70 -21.65 3.27 -18.69
N GLY A 71 -22.84 2.92 -19.22
CA GLY A 71 -23.77 3.89 -19.79
C GLY A 71 -24.29 4.88 -18.75
N ALA A 72 -24.75 4.40 -17.59
CA ALA A 72 -25.20 5.26 -16.51
C ALA A 72 -24.06 6.17 -16.03
N LEU A 73 -22.87 5.62 -15.80
CA LEU A 73 -21.68 6.39 -15.42
C LEU A 73 -21.38 7.52 -16.40
N ALA A 74 -21.43 7.25 -17.71
CA ALA A 74 -21.13 8.25 -18.73
C ALA A 74 -22.13 9.41 -18.69
N TYR A 75 -23.44 9.13 -18.61
CA TYR A 75 -24.47 10.16 -18.50
C TYR A 75 -24.37 10.97 -17.21
N ASP A 76 -24.19 10.30 -16.09
CA ASP A 76 -24.08 10.95 -14.78
C ASP A 76 -22.84 11.86 -14.70
N LEU A 77 -21.71 11.45 -15.30
CA LEU A 77 -20.49 12.26 -15.39
C LEU A 77 -20.68 13.47 -16.30
N ASP A 78 -21.34 13.29 -17.45
CA ASP A 78 -21.63 14.41 -18.36
C ASP A 78 -22.52 15.46 -17.69
N ASP A 79 -23.59 15.02 -17.00
CA ASP A 79 -24.51 15.90 -16.29
C ASP A 79 -23.82 16.65 -15.14
N THR A 80 -23.04 15.94 -14.31
CA THR A 80 -22.31 16.59 -13.19
C THR A 80 -21.21 17.51 -13.69
N TYR A 81 -20.53 17.21 -14.80
CA TYR A 81 -19.56 18.08 -15.43
C TYR A 81 -20.20 19.36 -15.97
N ARG A 82 -21.32 19.25 -16.73
CA ARG A 82 -22.07 20.41 -17.22
C ARG A 82 -22.61 21.28 -16.09
N THR A 83 -23.13 20.65 -15.05
CA THR A 83 -23.58 21.36 -13.85
C THR A 83 -22.45 22.13 -13.19
N ALA A 84 -21.25 21.51 -13.08
CA ALA A 84 -20.09 22.17 -12.50
C ALA A 84 -19.58 23.33 -13.35
N CYS A 85 -19.55 23.18 -14.69
CA CYS A 85 -19.18 24.27 -15.61
C CYS A 85 -20.16 25.45 -15.49
N ALA A 86 -21.46 25.17 -15.49
CA ALA A 86 -22.48 26.21 -15.33
C ALA A 86 -22.35 26.94 -13.98
N ALA A 87 -22.11 26.22 -12.89
CA ALA A 87 -21.89 26.80 -11.56
C ALA A 87 -20.61 27.66 -11.48
N ALA A 88 -19.58 27.30 -12.24
CA ALA A 88 -18.32 28.04 -12.32
C ALA A 88 -18.38 29.19 -13.34
N GLY A 89 -19.42 29.29 -14.15
CA GLY A 89 -19.52 30.29 -15.23
C GLY A 89 -18.52 30.10 -16.35
N ILE A 90 -18.14 28.86 -16.65
CA ILE A 90 -17.21 28.49 -17.72
C ILE A 90 -17.91 27.69 -18.82
N ASP A 91 -17.38 27.77 -20.03
CA ASP A 91 -17.88 26.99 -21.14
C ASP A 91 -17.58 25.49 -20.92
N CYS A 92 -18.61 24.67 -21.15
CA CYS A 92 -18.42 23.23 -21.15
C CYS A 92 -17.80 22.81 -22.48
N VAL A 93 -16.63 22.20 -22.42
CA VAL A 93 -15.86 21.79 -23.60
C VAL A 93 -15.62 20.28 -23.59
N PRO A 94 -15.53 19.62 -24.75
CA PRO A 94 -15.24 18.19 -24.78
C PRO A 94 -13.94 17.83 -24.04
N ILE A 95 -14.02 16.81 -23.18
CA ILE A 95 -12.89 16.29 -22.43
C ILE A 95 -12.98 14.76 -22.35
N ASP A 96 -11.84 14.11 -22.51
CA ASP A 96 -11.73 12.68 -22.33
C ASP A 96 -11.41 12.33 -20.86
N ILE A 97 -11.99 11.25 -20.35
CA ILE A 97 -11.80 10.80 -18.95
C ILE A 97 -11.46 9.34 -18.94
N VAL A 98 -10.46 8.96 -18.14
CA VAL A 98 -10.22 7.57 -17.71
C VAL A 98 -10.60 7.46 -16.25
N ILE A 99 -11.52 6.56 -15.89
CA ILE A 99 -12.06 6.47 -14.53
C ILE A 99 -12.35 5.04 -14.10
N GLY A 100 -11.88 4.66 -12.91
CA GLY A 100 -12.17 3.39 -12.28
C GLY A 100 -13.50 3.38 -11.52
N PHE A 101 -14.25 2.29 -11.66
CA PHE A 101 -15.55 2.09 -11.01
C PHE A 101 -15.89 0.61 -10.88
N TYR A 102 -16.83 0.27 -9.99
CA TYR A 102 -17.45 -1.04 -10.01
C TYR A 102 -18.55 -1.08 -11.08
N GLU A 103 -18.40 -2.00 -12.04
CA GLU A 103 -19.30 -2.13 -13.19
C GLU A 103 -20.32 -3.25 -12.97
N ARG A 104 -21.56 -2.99 -13.31
CA ARG A 104 -22.57 -4.01 -13.55
C ARG A 104 -22.71 -4.25 -15.06
N TRP A 105 -22.27 -5.42 -15.51
CA TRP A 105 -22.31 -5.80 -16.92
C TRP A 105 -22.85 -7.22 -17.09
N ARG A 106 -23.91 -7.37 -17.93
CA ARG A 106 -24.55 -8.65 -18.18
C ARG A 106 -24.88 -9.47 -16.92
N ASP A 107 -25.44 -8.79 -15.92
CA ASP A 107 -25.83 -9.37 -14.61
C ASP A 107 -24.65 -9.81 -13.71
N THR A 108 -23.41 -9.51 -14.08
CA THR A 108 -22.21 -9.73 -13.30
C THR A 108 -21.60 -8.41 -12.79
N LEU A 109 -20.75 -8.49 -11.77
CA LEU A 109 -20.07 -7.35 -11.16
C LEU A 109 -18.59 -7.43 -11.51
N HIS A 110 -17.98 -6.30 -11.88
CA HIS A 110 -16.59 -6.21 -12.25
C HIS A 110 -15.93 -4.98 -11.63
N ASN A 111 -14.63 -5.05 -11.36
CA ASN A 111 -13.79 -3.89 -11.15
C ASN A 111 -13.30 -3.43 -12.53
N SER A 112 -13.72 -2.24 -12.96
CA SER A 112 -13.52 -1.77 -14.33
C SER A 112 -12.96 -0.35 -14.38
N ALA A 113 -12.38 -0.01 -15.52
CA ALA A 113 -12.06 1.38 -15.84
C ALA A 113 -12.57 1.71 -17.26
N ALA A 114 -13.21 2.86 -17.40
CA ALA A 114 -13.78 3.33 -18.64
C ALA A 114 -13.00 4.53 -19.22
N TYR A 115 -12.86 4.57 -20.55
CA TYR A 115 -12.47 5.76 -21.29
C TYR A 115 -13.72 6.38 -21.91
N LEU A 116 -14.03 7.62 -21.51
CA LEU A 116 -15.25 8.34 -21.84
C LEU A 116 -14.91 9.68 -22.45
N THR A 117 -15.69 10.16 -23.42
CA THR A 117 -15.70 11.57 -23.86
C THR A 117 -16.99 12.21 -23.37
N ILE A 118 -16.89 13.29 -22.57
CA ILE A 118 -18.02 14.07 -22.04
C ILE A 118 -17.94 15.52 -22.49
N GLY A 119 -18.99 16.29 -22.27
CA GLY A 119 -19.05 17.71 -22.60
C GLY A 119 -19.16 17.98 -24.10
N LEU A 120 -19.64 17.05 -24.89
CA LEU A 120 -19.83 17.23 -26.34
C LEU A 120 -20.93 18.26 -26.61
N ASP A 121 -20.71 19.16 -27.58
CA ASP A 121 -21.69 20.19 -27.96
C ASP A 121 -22.97 19.57 -28.52
N ASP A 122 -22.82 18.54 -29.34
CA ASP A 122 -23.93 17.82 -29.95
C ASP A 122 -23.87 16.33 -29.58
N GLY A 123 -24.92 15.83 -28.94
CA GLY A 123 -25.11 14.42 -28.68
C GLY A 123 -24.74 13.95 -27.27
N PRO A 124 -24.94 12.65 -27.00
CA PRO A 124 -24.66 12.05 -25.69
C PRO A 124 -23.16 11.82 -25.48
N PRO A 125 -22.73 11.59 -24.23
CA PRO A 125 -21.35 11.18 -23.93
C PRO A 125 -20.97 9.90 -24.69
N VAL A 126 -19.71 9.76 -25.05
CA VAL A 126 -19.21 8.62 -25.82
C VAL A 126 -18.38 7.71 -24.94
N ILE A 127 -18.75 6.44 -24.88
CA ILE A 127 -17.93 5.38 -24.27
C ILE A 127 -17.01 4.83 -25.35
N ARG A 128 -15.71 5.08 -25.27
CA ARG A 128 -14.76 4.55 -26.25
C ARG A 128 -14.28 3.15 -25.88
N HIS A 129 -14.07 2.88 -24.59
CA HIS A 129 -13.62 1.60 -24.11
C HIS A 129 -13.99 1.40 -22.65
N VAL A 130 -14.21 0.13 -22.26
CA VAL A 130 -14.32 -0.32 -20.88
C VAL A 130 -13.42 -1.53 -20.70
N HIS A 131 -12.40 -1.39 -19.86
CA HIS A 131 -11.54 -2.49 -19.47
C HIS A 131 -12.03 -3.06 -18.14
N ARG A 132 -12.18 -4.38 -18.06
CA ARG A 132 -12.51 -5.13 -16.84
C ARG A 132 -11.24 -5.79 -16.33
N LYS A 133 -10.93 -5.61 -15.06
CA LYS A 133 -9.72 -6.14 -14.43
C LYS A 133 -9.60 -7.65 -14.62
N ASN A 134 -8.48 -8.10 -15.19
CA ASN A 134 -8.26 -9.51 -15.51
C ASN A 134 -7.68 -10.29 -14.34
N TYR A 135 -6.82 -9.65 -13.54
CA TYR A 135 -6.15 -10.26 -12.40
C TYR A 135 -6.70 -9.68 -11.11
N LEU A 136 -7.48 -10.48 -10.40
CA LEU A 136 -8.11 -10.09 -9.13
C LEU A 136 -7.22 -10.56 -7.97
N PRO A 137 -6.64 -9.64 -7.18
CA PRO A 137 -5.81 -10.03 -6.05
C PRO A 137 -6.64 -10.71 -4.96
N THR A 138 -6.15 -11.85 -4.47
CA THR A 138 -6.77 -12.67 -3.39
C THR A 138 -5.77 -13.00 -2.30
N TYR A 139 -4.82 -12.11 -2.07
CA TYR A 139 -3.74 -12.29 -1.09
C TYR A 139 -3.56 -11.06 -0.19
N GLY A 140 -3.05 -11.29 1.02
CA GLY A 140 -2.76 -10.22 1.97
C GLY A 140 -4.01 -9.52 2.48
N LEU A 141 -4.27 -8.30 2.01
CA LEU A 141 -5.45 -7.49 2.38
C LEU A 141 -6.58 -7.60 1.34
N PHE A 142 -6.36 -8.31 0.25
CA PHE A 142 -7.25 -8.33 -0.91
C PHE A 142 -8.06 -9.62 -0.95
N ASP A 143 -9.33 -9.50 -1.34
CA ASP A 143 -10.27 -10.62 -1.55
C ASP A 143 -11.26 -10.27 -2.67
N GLU A 144 -10.75 -9.70 -3.79
CA GLU A 144 -11.61 -9.19 -4.86
C GLU A 144 -12.43 -10.28 -5.55
N GLU A 145 -11.83 -11.44 -5.79
CA GLU A 145 -12.48 -12.56 -6.52
C GLU A 145 -13.76 -13.05 -5.83
N ARG A 146 -13.91 -12.73 -4.55
CA ARG A 146 -15.12 -13.03 -3.78
C ARG A 146 -16.33 -12.16 -4.20
N PHE A 147 -16.08 -10.95 -4.71
CA PHE A 147 -17.10 -9.92 -4.90
C PHE A 147 -17.31 -9.53 -6.35
N VAL A 148 -16.30 -9.75 -7.21
CA VAL A 148 -16.34 -9.38 -8.63
C VAL A 148 -15.78 -10.48 -9.51
N GLU A 149 -16.23 -10.50 -10.77
CA GLU A 149 -15.75 -11.42 -11.78
C GLU A 149 -14.59 -10.82 -12.58
N ARG A 150 -13.72 -11.71 -13.08
CA ARG A 150 -12.57 -11.35 -13.92
C ARG A 150 -13.00 -10.83 -15.28
N GLY A 151 -12.26 -9.88 -15.80
CA GLY A 151 -12.20 -9.62 -17.23
C GLY A 151 -11.42 -10.72 -17.96
N THR A 152 -11.53 -10.73 -19.28
CA THR A 152 -10.86 -11.74 -20.12
C THR A 152 -10.13 -11.12 -21.31
N ASP A 153 -10.08 -9.78 -21.39
CA ASP A 153 -9.66 -9.08 -22.60
C ASP A 153 -8.73 -7.90 -22.26
N ILE A 154 -7.68 -7.76 -23.04
CA ILE A 154 -6.76 -6.62 -22.99
C ILE A 154 -6.66 -6.09 -24.41
N ARG A 155 -7.07 -4.84 -24.63
CA ARG A 155 -7.08 -4.22 -25.97
C ARG A 155 -6.61 -2.78 -25.94
N ALA A 156 -5.98 -2.39 -27.05
CA ALA A 156 -5.83 -0.99 -27.39
C ALA A 156 -7.08 -0.51 -28.18
N PHE A 157 -7.42 0.74 -28.01
CA PHE A 157 -8.58 1.39 -28.65
C PHE A 157 -8.20 2.76 -29.23
N GLU A 158 -8.98 3.21 -30.20
CA GLU A 158 -8.75 4.50 -30.86
C GLU A 158 -9.25 5.66 -30.02
N THR A 159 -8.46 6.72 -30.00
CA THR A 159 -8.77 8.04 -29.41
C THR A 159 -8.54 9.14 -30.46
N PRO A 160 -8.99 10.39 -30.23
CA PRO A 160 -8.73 11.47 -31.17
C PRO A 160 -7.25 11.79 -31.42
N TRP A 161 -6.36 11.40 -30.46
CA TRP A 161 -4.92 11.69 -30.51
C TRP A 161 -4.05 10.46 -30.85
N GLY A 162 -4.63 9.26 -30.90
CA GLY A 162 -3.90 8.01 -31.18
C GLY A 162 -4.53 6.80 -30.51
N ARG A 163 -3.72 5.80 -30.17
CA ARG A 163 -4.21 4.57 -29.53
C ARG A 163 -3.83 4.52 -28.06
N ALA A 164 -4.79 4.12 -27.22
CA ALA A 164 -4.61 3.92 -25.80
C ALA A 164 -4.96 2.50 -25.38
N ALA A 165 -4.49 2.08 -24.20
CA ALA A 165 -5.01 0.93 -23.49
C ALA A 165 -5.16 1.25 -22.00
N ILE A 166 -6.00 0.49 -21.30
CA ILE A 166 -6.22 0.61 -19.85
C ILE A 166 -5.81 -0.70 -19.18
N LEU A 167 -5.15 -0.59 -18.05
CA LEU A 167 -4.93 -1.66 -17.09
C LEU A 167 -5.45 -1.21 -15.71
N VAL A 168 -5.97 -2.16 -14.93
CA VAL A 168 -6.45 -1.87 -13.58
C VAL A 168 -5.54 -2.55 -12.56
N CYS A 169 -4.77 -1.76 -11.84
CA CYS A 169 -3.96 -2.14 -10.67
C CYS A 169 -3.15 -3.43 -10.88
N GLU A 170 -3.63 -4.57 -10.38
CA GLU A 170 -2.96 -5.88 -10.44
C GLU A 170 -2.64 -6.32 -11.88
N ASP A 171 -3.40 -5.88 -12.87
CA ASP A 171 -3.10 -6.18 -14.28
C ASP A 171 -1.69 -5.74 -14.67
N ALA A 172 -1.20 -4.64 -14.13
CA ALA A 172 0.13 -4.11 -14.43
C ALA A 172 1.27 -4.96 -13.85
N TRP A 173 1.03 -5.76 -12.79
CA TRP A 173 2.02 -6.66 -12.22
C TRP A 173 2.30 -7.89 -13.09
N HIS A 174 1.44 -8.15 -14.06
CA HIS A 174 1.59 -9.21 -15.04
C HIS A 174 2.11 -8.61 -16.34
N SER A 175 3.41 -8.74 -16.61
CA SER A 175 4.12 -8.15 -17.77
C SER A 175 3.41 -8.43 -19.10
N ILE A 176 2.77 -9.60 -19.23
CA ILE A 176 2.00 -9.98 -20.42
C ILE A 176 0.88 -8.99 -20.73
N SER A 177 0.30 -8.32 -19.74
CA SER A 177 -0.78 -7.35 -19.94
C SER A 177 -0.30 -6.11 -20.70
N GLY A 178 0.80 -5.52 -20.26
CA GLY A 178 1.46 -4.41 -20.96
C GLY A 178 1.93 -4.81 -22.36
N THR A 179 2.47 -6.02 -22.48
CA THR A 179 2.94 -6.59 -23.76
C THR A 179 1.81 -6.71 -24.77
N ILE A 180 0.66 -7.29 -24.38
CA ILE A 180 -0.52 -7.42 -25.26
C ILE A 180 -1.00 -6.02 -25.69
N ALA A 181 -1.14 -5.08 -24.76
CA ALA A 181 -1.57 -3.72 -25.06
C ALA A 181 -0.63 -3.03 -26.07
N ALA A 182 0.68 -3.15 -25.90
CA ALA A 182 1.68 -2.56 -26.80
C ALA A 182 1.70 -3.24 -28.18
N LEU A 183 1.57 -4.55 -28.23
CA LEU A 183 1.47 -5.31 -29.50
C LEU A 183 0.21 -4.91 -30.27
N ASP A 184 -0.91 -4.64 -29.58
CA ASP A 184 -2.15 -4.12 -30.17
C ASP A 184 -2.05 -2.62 -30.54
N GLY A 185 -0.92 -1.99 -30.30
CA GLY A 185 -0.57 -0.67 -30.81
C GLY A 185 -0.79 0.49 -29.81
N ALA A 186 -0.97 0.23 -28.52
CA ALA A 186 -1.08 1.29 -27.53
C ALA A 186 0.14 2.21 -27.56
N GLN A 187 -0.11 3.50 -27.47
CA GLN A 187 0.89 4.57 -27.37
C GLN A 187 0.94 5.11 -25.94
N VAL A 188 -0.22 5.18 -25.29
CA VAL A 188 -0.36 5.53 -23.88
C VAL A 188 -1.09 4.40 -23.15
N LEU A 189 -0.51 3.94 -22.07
CA LEU A 189 -1.09 2.96 -21.18
C LEU A 189 -1.58 3.66 -19.91
N PHE A 190 -2.87 3.62 -19.63
CA PHE A 190 -3.48 4.15 -18.43
C PHE A 190 -3.58 3.05 -17.36
N VAL A 191 -2.92 3.24 -16.25
CA VAL A 191 -2.92 2.31 -15.11
C VAL A 191 -3.66 2.97 -13.95
N SER A 192 -4.96 2.68 -13.82
CA SER A 192 -5.77 3.11 -12.68
C SER A 192 -5.54 2.18 -11.49
N SER A 193 -5.20 2.72 -10.32
CA SER A 193 -4.80 1.91 -9.17
C SER A 193 -5.41 2.36 -7.84
N ALA A 194 -5.56 1.39 -6.92
CA ALA A 194 -5.92 1.56 -5.52
C ALA A 194 -4.89 0.82 -4.64
N ALA A 195 -3.62 1.12 -4.85
CA ALA A 195 -2.50 0.47 -4.18
C ALA A 195 -2.31 1.03 -2.77
N PRO A 196 -2.43 0.20 -1.71
CA PRO A 196 -2.24 0.65 -0.33
C PRO A 196 -0.76 0.81 0.02
N ALA A 197 -0.51 1.69 0.99
CA ALA A 197 0.80 1.90 1.56
C ALA A 197 1.28 0.67 2.32
N ARG A 198 2.54 0.29 2.10
CA ARG A 198 3.21 -0.82 2.78
C ARG A 198 4.70 -0.58 2.92
N GLY A 199 5.22 -0.94 4.09
CA GLY A 199 6.65 -0.86 4.40
C GLY A 199 7.09 0.54 4.81
N ILE A 200 7.55 0.65 6.07
CA ILE A 200 7.96 1.91 6.72
C ILE A 200 9.48 1.95 6.99
N TRP A 201 10.24 1.00 6.44
CA TRP A 201 11.69 0.97 6.65
C TRP A 201 12.42 2.00 5.77
N PRO A 202 13.56 2.54 6.24
CA PRO A 202 14.35 3.51 5.49
C PRO A 202 14.81 2.95 4.14
N ARG A 203 14.88 3.81 3.12
CA ARG A 203 15.34 3.48 1.78
C ARG A 203 16.36 4.48 1.27
N GLU A 204 17.20 4.04 0.35
CA GLU A 204 18.26 4.83 -0.27
C GLU A 204 17.96 5.23 -1.72
N ASP A 205 16.80 4.79 -2.27
CA ASP A 205 16.44 5.00 -3.70
C ASP A 205 15.94 6.42 -4.02
N GLY A 206 15.78 7.28 -3.02
CA GLY A 206 15.34 8.66 -3.20
C GLY A 206 13.86 8.84 -3.55
N VAL A 207 13.08 7.76 -3.66
CA VAL A 207 11.64 7.84 -3.91
C VAL A 207 10.92 8.11 -2.60
N ALA A 208 10.14 9.18 -2.55
CA ALA A 208 9.36 9.52 -1.36
C ALA A 208 8.23 8.52 -1.09
N GLY A 209 7.89 8.32 0.19
CA GLY A 209 6.76 7.50 0.62
C GLY A 209 7.13 6.06 1.00
N PRO A 210 6.13 5.18 1.19
CA PRO A 210 6.32 3.80 1.64
C PRO A 210 7.01 2.93 0.58
N ASN A 211 7.52 1.76 0.98
CA ASN A 211 8.20 0.85 0.05
C ASN A 211 7.34 0.42 -1.13
N SER A 212 6.02 0.32 -0.95
CA SER A 212 5.10 0.04 -2.05
C SER A 212 5.14 1.12 -3.13
N ALA A 213 5.34 2.40 -2.80
CA ALA A 213 5.46 3.48 -3.78
C ALA A 213 6.65 3.26 -4.74
N ALA A 214 7.84 2.96 -4.20
CA ALA A 214 9.02 2.69 -5.02
C ALA A 214 8.88 1.44 -5.89
N ARG A 215 8.20 0.40 -5.37
CA ARG A 215 7.93 -0.81 -6.17
C ARG A 215 7.01 -0.52 -7.34
N TRP A 216 5.97 0.28 -7.13
CA TRP A 216 5.06 0.70 -8.18
C TRP A 216 5.76 1.60 -9.21
N GLU A 217 6.54 2.59 -8.77
CA GLU A 217 7.28 3.46 -9.69
C GLU A 217 8.22 2.67 -10.59
N ARG A 218 8.99 1.72 -10.01
CA ARG A 218 9.87 0.86 -10.79
C ARG A 218 9.07 0.05 -11.81
N LEU A 219 7.97 -0.59 -11.40
CA LEU A 219 7.13 -1.39 -12.29
C LEU A 219 6.61 -0.57 -13.49
N ILE A 220 6.10 0.63 -13.24
CA ILE A 220 5.55 1.48 -14.31
C ILE A 220 6.65 1.98 -15.26
N ARG A 221 7.83 2.30 -14.73
CA ARG A 221 8.99 2.67 -15.54
C ARG A 221 9.47 1.51 -16.40
N ASP A 222 9.57 0.32 -15.82
CA ASP A 222 9.97 -0.90 -16.53
C ASP A 222 8.99 -1.22 -17.67
N ILE A 223 7.67 -1.13 -17.43
CA ILE A 223 6.64 -1.29 -18.48
C ILE A 223 6.80 -0.24 -19.58
N ALA A 224 6.99 1.02 -19.22
CA ALA A 224 7.10 2.11 -20.20
C ALA A 224 8.32 1.92 -21.11
N GLU A 225 9.46 1.56 -20.53
CA GLU A 225 10.72 1.35 -21.25
C GLU A 225 10.68 0.08 -22.11
N GLU A 226 10.30 -1.07 -21.53
CA GLU A 226 10.26 -2.36 -22.24
C GLU A 226 9.30 -2.32 -23.44
N GLN A 227 8.12 -1.71 -23.25
CA GLN A 227 7.09 -1.67 -24.29
C GLN A 227 7.20 -0.44 -25.22
N GLY A 228 8.10 0.50 -24.92
CA GLY A 228 8.25 1.75 -25.67
C GLY A 228 6.94 2.55 -25.74
N VAL A 229 6.26 2.75 -24.58
CA VAL A 229 4.99 3.44 -24.44
C VAL A 229 5.08 4.51 -23.34
N TYR A 230 4.17 5.49 -23.35
CA TYR A 230 3.93 6.27 -22.15
C TYR A 230 3.06 5.47 -21.18
N ALA A 231 3.40 5.44 -19.90
CA ALA A 231 2.62 4.79 -18.86
C ALA A 231 2.17 5.79 -17.80
N SER A 232 0.86 6.04 -17.73
CA SER A 232 0.23 6.93 -16.75
C SER A 232 -0.33 6.09 -15.59
N PHE A 233 0.29 6.20 -14.44
CA PHE A 233 -0.16 5.56 -13.21
C PHE A 233 -0.88 6.56 -12.32
N VAL A 234 -2.13 6.29 -11.98
CA VAL A 234 -2.91 7.13 -11.05
C VAL A 234 -3.44 6.27 -9.92
N ASN A 235 -3.05 6.65 -8.69
CA ASN A 235 -3.37 5.93 -7.47
C ASN A 235 -4.30 6.73 -6.57
N LEU A 236 -5.10 6.03 -5.77
CA LEU A 236 -5.86 6.65 -4.69
C LEU A 236 -4.95 7.29 -3.63
N VAL A 237 -5.49 8.25 -2.91
CA VAL A 237 -5.00 8.74 -1.62
C VAL A 237 -6.10 8.63 -0.57
N GLY A 238 -5.77 8.91 0.70
CA GLY A 238 -6.71 8.80 1.82
C GLY A 238 -6.70 7.43 2.47
N THR A 239 -7.58 7.23 3.44
CA THR A 239 -7.64 6.02 4.26
C THR A 239 -8.99 5.35 4.14
N GLU A 240 -9.01 4.04 3.96
CA GLU A 240 -10.22 3.22 3.96
C GLU A 240 -10.03 2.00 4.89
N GLY A 241 -10.85 1.89 5.93
CA GLY A 241 -10.80 0.76 6.86
C GLY A 241 -9.41 0.55 7.49
N GLY A 242 -8.74 1.63 7.88
CA GLY A 242 -7.39 1.58 8.45
C GLY A 242 -6.26 1.37 7.45
N LYS A 243 -6.56 1.20 6.17
CA LYS A 243 -5.56 1.04 5.10
C LYS A 243 -5.40 2.39 4.39
N ARG A 244 -4.18 2.91 4.30
CA ARG A 244 -3.90 4.19 3.67
C ARG A 244 -3.34 3.98 2.27
N PHE A 245 -3.84 4.74 1.30
CA PHE A 245 -3.32 4.79 -0.06
C PHE A 245 -2.26 5.88 -0.16
N PHE A 246 -1.16 5.59 -0.86
CA PHE A 246 0.02 6.46 -0.82
C PHE A 246 0.04 7.55 -1.90
N GLY A 247 -0.81 7.47 -2.91
CA GLY A 247 -0.77 8.41 -4.03
C GLY A 247 0.44 8.20 -4.93
N THR A 248 1.33 9.18 -5.03
CA THR A 248 2.51 9.22 -5.92
C THR A 248 2.17 8.88 -7.38
N SER A 249 1.00 9.29 -7.83
CA SER A 249 0.60 9.17 -9.23
C SER A 249 1.66 9.79 -10.13
N HIS A 250 2.03 9.12 -11.23
CA HIS A 250 3.12 9.59 -12.07
C HIS A 250 2.95 9.17 -13.53
N LEU A 251 3.65 9.86 -14.40
CA LEU A 251 3.79 9.52 -15.80
C LEU A 251 5.21 9.08 -16.09
N ALA A 252 5.39 7.87 -16.59
CA ALA A 252 6.65 7.39 -17.14
C ALA A 252 6.69 7.58 -18.67
N GLY A 253 7.82 8.06 -19.17
CA GLY A 253 8.10 8.17 -20.58
C GLY A 253 8.63 6.86 -21.17
N PRO A 254 8.65 6.72 -22.50
CA PRO A 254 9.05 5.49 -23.21
C PRO A 254 10.54 5.12 -23.04
N GLY A 255 11.34 5.96 -22.40
CA GLY A 255 12.72 5.66 -21.97
C GLY A 255 12.83 5.30 -20.49
N GLY A 256 11.72 4.99 -19.80
CA GLY A 256 11.73 4.61 -18.38
C GLY A 256 11.95 5.79 -17.42
N ASP A 257 11.91 7.03 -17.90
CA ASP A 257 12.07 8.23 -17.10
C ASP A 257 10.73 8.71 -16.51
N VAL A 258 10.74 9.22 -15.29
CA VAL A 258 9.56 9.84 -14.69
C VAL A 258 9.42 11.27 -15.16
N ARG A 259 8.39 11.55 -15.97
CA ARG A 259 8.11 12.88 -16.55
C ARG A 259 7.40 13.81 -15.57
N ALA A 260 6.52 13.26 -14.73
CA ALA A 260 5.77 14.00 -13.73
C ALA A 260 5.38 13.08 -12.59
N ARG A 261 5.28 13.62 -11.35
CA ARG A 261 4.89 12.89 -10.15
C ARG A 261 4.05 13.75 -9.23
N ALA A 262 2.99 13.16 -8.69
CA ALA A 262 2.16 13.72 -7.63
C ALA A 262 2.81 13.55 -6.24
N PRO A 263 2.45 14.37 -5.25
CA PRO A 263 2.94 14.21 -3.87
C PRO A 263 2.49 12.90 -3.23
N VAL A 264 3.16 12.51 -2.15
CA VAL A 264 2.73 11.43 -1.27
C VAL A 264 1.58 11.93 -0.40
N TRP A 265 0.56 11.13 -0.16
CA TRP A 265 -0.56 11.32 0.76
C TRP A 265 -1.61 12.38 0.40
N ASP A 266 -1.28 13.37 -0.41
CA ASP A 266 -2.16 14.50 -0.70
C ASP A 266 -2.89 14.35 -2.02
N GLU A 267 -4.12 14.83 -2.07
CA GLU A 267 -4.83 14.98 -3.34
C GLU A 267 -4.14 16.02 -4.23
N SER A 268 -4.09 15.74 -5.51
CA SER A 268 -3.44 16.67 -6.44
C SER A 268 -3.88 16.47 -7.88
N PHE A 269 -3.72 17.53 -8.65
CA PHE A 269 -3.83 17.54 -10.10
C PHE A 269 -2.44 17.76 -10.70
N VAL A 270 -1.93 16.79 -11.46
CA VAL A 270 -0.65 16.92 -12.16
C VAL A 270 -0.91 16.98 -13.65
N SER A 271 -0.78 18.19 -14.23
CA SER A 271 -0.93 18.39 -15.67
C SER A 271 0.43 18.38 -16.35
N ILE A 272 0.53 17.66 -17.47
CA ILE A 272 1.76 17.56 -18.26
C ILE A 272 1.45 17.40 -19.74
N THR A 273 2.20 18.11 -20.58
CA THR A 273 2.19 17.91 -22.04
C THR A 273 3.35 17.01 -22.44
N ILE A 274 3.04 15.97 -23.17
CA ILE A 274 4.01 15.03 -23.76
C ILE A 274 4.04 15.18 -25.28
N ASP A 275 5.11 14.71 -25.89
CA ASP A 275 5.23 14.60 -27.34
C ASP A 275 5.16 13.13 -27.76
N LEU A 276 4.10 12.74 -28.45
CA LEU A 276 3.94 11.36 -28.93
C LEU A 276 5.02 10.94 -29.95
N ASP A 277 5.80 11.88 -30.49
CA ASP A 277 6.96 11.56 -31.33
C ASP A 277 8.14 11.00 -30.53
N ASP A 278 8.17 11.15 -29.21
CA ASP A 278 9.13 10.45 -28.34
C ASP A 278 9.04 8.94 -28.52
N LEU A 279 7.86 8.39 -28.82
CA LEU A 279 7.65 6.97 -29.06
C LEU A 279 8.43 6.48 -30.30
N VAL A 280 8.47 7.31 -31.34
CA VAL A 280 9.22 6.98 -32.56
C VAL A 280 10.71 6.91 -32.26
N ARG A 281 11.21 7.89 -31.50
CA ARG A 281 12.62 7.93 -31.09
C ARG A 281 13.00 6.77 -30.20
N ALA A 282 12.23 6.51 -29.14
CA ALA A 282 12.49 5.43 -28.20
C ALA A 282 12.44 4.05 -28.88
N ARG A 283 11.47 3.82 -29.77
CA ARG A 283 11.35 2.56 -30.53
C ARG A 283 12.41 2.39 -31.60
N ALA A 284 13.01 3.48 -32.10
CA ALA A 284 14.14 3.42 -33.00
C ALA A 284 15.45 3.08 -32.27
N ASP A 285 15.62 3.63 -31.05
CA ASP A 285 16.80 3.39 -30.22
C ASP A 285 16.79 1.98 -29.58
N GLY A 286 15.59 1.48 -29.21
CA GLY A 286 15.39 0.16 -28.65
C GLY A 286 14.23 -0.59 -29.33
N PRO A 287 14.45 -1.34 -30.41
CA PRO A 287 13.40 -1.96 -31.23
C PRO A 287 12.74 -3.19 -30.60
N LEU A 288 12.67 -3.29 -29.27
CA LEU A 288 12.20 -4.46 -28.51
C LEU A 288 10.81 -4.94 -28.95
N LEU A 289 9.87 -3.99 -29.16
CA LEU A 289 8.53 -4.32 -29.62
C LEU A 289 8.51 -4.89 -31.06
N SER A 290 9.40 -4.41 -31.93
CA SER A 290 9.54 -4.93 -33.28
C SER A 290 10.12 -6.33 -33.29
N ASP A 291 11.11 -6.59 -32.45
CA ASP A 291 11.73 -7.91 -32.28
C ASP A 291 10.70 -8.91 -31.75
N LEU A 292 9.91 -8.50 -30.77
CA LEU A 292 8.84 -9.32 -30.22
C LEU A 292 7.77 -9.67 -31.28
N ARG A 293 7.39 -8.70 -32.14
CA ARG A 293 6.43 -8.95 -33.24
C ARG A 293 6.94 -10.02 -34.21
N VAL A 294 8.21 -10.00 -34.52
CA VAL A 294 8.85 -11.03 -35.38
C VAL A 294 8.88 -12.39 -34.68
N ALA A 295 9.19 -12.40 -33.38
CA ALA A 295 9.27 -13.63 -32.59
C ALA A 295 7.87 -14.18 -32.16
N LEU A 296 6.79 -13.40 -32.30
CA LEU A 296 5.47 -13.73 -31.77
C LEU A 296 4.96 -15.12 -32.13
N PRO A 297 5.09 -15.65 -33.38
CA PRO A 297 4.67 -17.02 -33.70
C PRO A 297 5.37 -18.06 -32.82
N HIS A 298 6.67 -17.92 -32.61
CA HIS A 298 7.45 -18.84 -31.77
C HIS A 298 7.08 -18.71 -30.29
N VAL A 299 6.82 -17.48 -29.80
CA VAL A 299 6.35 -17.24 -28.43
C VAL A 299 5.02 -17.92 -28.19
N LEU A 300 4.06 -17.77 -29.12
CA LEU A 300 2.75 -18.40 -29.03
C LEU A 300 2.84 -19.94 -29.05
N ASP A 301 3.71 -20.51 -29.88
CA ASP A 301 3.92 -21.96 -29.91
C ASP A 301 4.52 -22.49 -28.60
N ASN A 302 5.44 -21.72 -27.99
CA ASN A 302 5.98 -22.06 -26.67
C ASN A 302 4.91 -21.98 -25.57
N ILE A 303 4.05 -20.95 -25.59
CA ILE A 303 2.95 -20.80 -24.62
C ILE A 303 1.95 -21.97 -24.78
N ARG A 304 1.54 -22.33 -26.01
CA ARG A 304 0.67 -23.46 -26.26
C ARG A 304 1.26 -24.77 -25.75
N ARG A 305 2.53 -25.03 -26.03
CA ARG A 305 3.21 -26.21 -25.51
C ARG A 305 3.18 -26.29 -23.98
N VAL A 306 3.39 -25.15 -23.28
CA VAL A 306 3.31 -25.10 -21.82
C VAL A 306 1.86 -25.35 -21.36
N GLN A 307 0.88 -24.77 -22.03
CA GLN A 307 -0.54 -24.97 -21.74
C GLN A 307 -0.97 -26.45 -21.92
N ASP A 308 -0.49 -27.10 -22.96
CA ASP A 308 -0.81 -28.50 -23.25
C ASP A 308 -0.09 -29.50 -22.31
N GLY A 309 0.72 -29.00 -21.37
CA GLY A 309 1.44 -29.81 -20.40
C GLY A 309 2.49 -30.74 -21.02
N THR A 310 2.91 -30.47 -22.26
CA THR A 310 3.98 -31.22 -22.89
C THR A 310 5.26 -31.00 -22.12
N PRO A 311 5.87 -32.04 -21.50
CA PRO A 311 7.10 -31.87 -20.76
C PRO A 311 8.16 -31.24 -21.66
N PHE A 312 8.91 -30.28 -21.11
CA PHE A 312 10.11 -29.78 -21.76
C PHE A 312 11.10 -30.93 -21.77
N SER A 313 11.15 -31.69 -22.87
CA SER A 313 12.21 -32.63 -23.08
C SER A 313 13.49 -31.84 -23.34
N LEU A 314 14.41 -31.84 -22.39
CA LEU A 314 15.81 -31.43 -22.63
C LEU A 314 16.56 -32.48 -23.47
N SER A 315 15.87 -33.57 -23.85
CA SER A 315 16.44 -34.51 -24.81
C SER A 315 16.51 -33.79 -26.15
N TYR A 316 17.70 -33.54 -26.56
CA TYR A 316 18.05 -33.24 -27.94
C TYR A 316 17.71 -34.50 -28.74
N ASP A 317 16.44 -34.64 -29.18
CA ASP A 317 15.92 -35.77 -29.91
C ASP A 317 16.40 -35.81 -31.40
N GLY A 318 17.39 -34.98 -31.72
CA GLY A 318 18.20 -35.17 -32.90
C GLY A 318 19.22 -36.29 -32.65
N PRO A 319 19.57 -37.09 -33.63
CA PRO A 319 20.72 -37.98 -33.49
C PRO A 319 21.87 -37.10 -32.99
N GLU A 320 22.46 -37.48 -31.83
CA GLU A 320 23.69 -36.81 -31.38
C GLU A 320 24.61 -36.72 -32.60
N PRO A 321 24.96 -35.52 -33.09
CA PRO A 321 25.96 -35.44 -34.14
C PRO A 321 27.17 -36.11 -33.57
N ALA A 322 27.59 -37.21 -34.23
CA ALA A 322 28.77 -37.96 -33.79
C ALA A 322 29.85 -36.91 -33.47
N ALA A 323 30.53 -37.02 -32.32
CA ALA A 323 31.55 -36.05 -31.92
C ALA A 323 32.55 -35.74 -33.06
N ALA A 324 32.67 -36.67 -34.02
CA ALA A 324 33.39 -36.49 -35.27
C ALA A 324 32.75 -35.47 -36.24
N ASP A 325 31.43 -35.27 -36.22
CA ASP A 325 30.75 -34.32 -37.12
C ASP A 325 30.72 -32.90 -36.55
N LEU A 326 30.68 -32.77 -35.22
CA LEU A 326 30.95 -31.50 -34.53
C LEU A 326 32.37 -31.02 -34.74
N MET A 327 33.34 -31.97 -34.74
CA MET A 327 34.75 -31.66 -35.03
C MET A 327 34.98 -31.37 -36.52
N ARG A 328 34.19 -31.94 -37.43
CA ARG A 328 34.26 -31.60 -38.86
C ARG A 328 33.66 -30.24 -39.16
N GLY A 329 32.53 -29.88 -38.53
CA GLY A 329 31.95 -28.55 -38.62
C GLY A 329 32.88 -27.45 -38.10
N ALA A 330 33.51 -27.67 -36.94
CA ALA A 330 34.52 -26.76 -36.40
C ALA A 330 35.78 -26.66 -37.27
N ARG A 331 36.23 -27.77 -37.90
CA ARG A 331 37.36 -27.75 -38.83
C ARG A 331 37.03 -27.01 -40.13
N GLY A 332 35.80 -27.07 -40.63
CA GLY A 332 35.37 -26.32 -41.82
C GLY A 332 35.43 -24.80 -41.64
N PHE A 333 35.24 -24.30 -40.42
CA PHE A 333 35.41 -22.89 -40.08
C PHE A 333 36.87 -22.46 -39.92
N ILE A 334 37.79 -23.43 -39.63
CA ILE A 334 39.21 -23.14 -39.38
C ILE A 334 40.07 -23.36 -40.66
N THR A 335 39.55 -24.08 -41.64
CA THR A 335 40.31 -24.42 -42.90
C THR A 335 39.80 -23.71 -44.14
N GLY A 336 38.94 -22.71 -44.03
CA GLY A 336 38.70 -21.79 -45.14
C GLY A 336 39.99 -21.03 -45.46
N GLU A 337 40.54 -21.22 -46.64
CA GLU A 337 41.74 -20.57 -47.15
C GLU A 337 41.61 -19.05 -47.22
N PHE A 338 41.63 -18.38 -46.08
CA PHE A 338 42.04 -17.00 -45.99
C PHE A 338 43.50 -17.01 -45.53
N ALA A 339 44.41 -16.99 -46.47
CA ALA A 339 45.80 -16.71 -46.19
C ALA A 339 45.92 -15.29 -45.62
N VAL A 340 45.89 -15.19 -44.31
CA VAL A 340 46.17 -13.93 -43.60
C VAL A 340 47.66 -13.65 -43.85
N PRO A 341 48.02 -12.49 -44.46
CA PRO A 341 49.42 -12.15 -44.67
C PRO A 341 50.21 -12.24 -43.36
N ALA A 342 51.41 -12.80 -43.40
CA ALA A 342 52.25 -12.99 -42.21
C ALA A 342 52.48 -11.69 -41.42
N GLU A 343 52.49 -10.54 -42.07
CA GLU A 343 52.60 -9.24 -41.46
C GLU A 343 51.34 -8.83 -40.64
N ALA A 344 50.15 -9.30 -41.06
CA ALA A 344 48.90 -9.06 -40.30
C ALA A 344 48.85 -9.96 -39.05
N LEU A 345 49.40 -11.18 -39.13
CA LEU A 345 49.57 -12.08 -37.98
C LEU A 345 50.58 -11.53 -36.96
N GLN A 346 51.67 -10.93 -37.41
CA GLN A 346 52.64 -10.28 -36.54
C GLN A 346 52.05 -9.02 -35.86
N ARG A 347 51.23 -8.22 -36.56
CA ARG A 347 50.52 -7.09 -35.97
C ARG A 347 49.42 -7.53 -35.01
N ALA A 348 48.68 -8.59 -35.32
CA ALA A 348 47.68 -9.15 -34.41
C ALA A 348 48.35 -9.72 -33.14
N ASN A 349 49.48 -10.38 -33.24
CA ASN A 349 50.23 -10.90 -32.09
C ASN A 349 50.87 -9.78 -31.23
N SER A 350 51.13 -8.60 -31.77
CA SER A 350 51.62 -7.47 -31.01
C SER A 350 50.51 -6.68 -30.31
N ILE A 351 49.25 -6.88 -30.71
CA ILE A 351 48.05 -6.25 -30.14
C ILE A 351 47.33 -7.19 -29.16
N VAL A 352 47.58 -8.49 -29.21
CA VAL A 352 47.07 -9.43 -28.22
C VAL A 352 47.78 -9.15 -26.90
N ARG A 353 47.22 -8.26 -26.09
CA ARG A 353 47.47 -8.29 -24.65
C ARG A 353 47.32 -9.74 -24.22
N ALA A 354 48.33 -10.30 -23.58
CA ALA A 354 48.30 -11.66 -23.09
C ALA A 354 46.94 -11.91 -22.44
N ILE A 355 46.12 -12.76 -23.05
CA ILE A 355 44.87 -13.19 -22.45
C ILE A 355 45.28 -13.86 -21.15
N PRO A 356 44.85 -13.38 -19.99
CA PRO A 356 45.24 -14.00 -18.73
C PRO A 356 44.81 -15.49 -18.80
N GLU A 357 45.70 -16.41 -18.47
CA GLU A 357 45.39 -17.84 -18.41
C GLU A 357 44.23 -18.17 -17.46
N SER A 358 43.89 -17.26 -16.56
CA SER A 358 42.74 -17.35 -15.69
C SER A 358 42.04 -15.98 -15.56
N LEU A 359 40.72 -15.99 -15.58
CA LEU A 359 39.92 -14.79 -15.28
C LEU A 359 39.99 -14.47 -13.80
N PRO A 360 40.02 -13.18 -13.40
CA PRO A 360 39.92 -12.79 -12.00
C PRO A 360 38.58 -13.27 -11.44
N VAL A 361 38.63 -14.06 -10.38
CA VAL A 361 37.42 -14.51 -9.69
C VAL A 361 37.01 -13.40 -8.71
N ILE A 362 35.96 -12.66 -9.04
CA ILE A 362 35.32 -11.72 -8.12
C ILE A 362 34.38 -12.54 -7.22
N ARG A 363 34.75 -12.72 -5.98
CA ARG A 363 33.88 -13.37 -4.99
C ARG A 363 33.08 -12.29 -4.29
N HIS A 364 31.78 -12.33 -4.49
CA HIS A 364 30.86 -11.59 -3.64
C HIS A 364 30.51 -12.48 -2.44
N GLU A 365 30.69 -11.96 -1.24
CA GLU A 365 30.04 -12.57 -0.08
C GLU A 365 28.53 -12.50 -0.33
N MET A 366 27.84 -13.63 -0.15
CA MET A 366 26.37 -13.63 -0.19
C MET A 366 25.88 -12.66 0.88
N ARG A 367 25.42 -11.48 0.45
CA ARG A 367 24.63 -10.63 1.33
C ARG A 367 23.34 -11.40 1.59
N ASP A 368 22.99 -11.54 2.87
CA ASP A 368 21.71 -12.15 3.25
C ASP A 368 20.57 -11.23 2.81
N HIS A 369 20.16 -11.35 1.55
CA HIS A 369 19.01 -10.64 0.99
C HIS A 369 17.67 -11.32 1.33
N GLY A 370 17.71 -12.44 2.04
CA GLY A 370 16.56 -13.28 2.37
C GLY A 370 16.05 -13.12 3.80
N GLY A 371 16.51 -12.12 4.55
CA GLY A 371 16.02 -11.82 5.90
C GLY A 371 14.62 -11.20 5.90
N PRO A 372 13.90 -11.26 7.05
CA PRO A 372 12.68 -10.47 7.21
C PRO A 372 13.02 -8.97 7.08
N PRO A 373 12.05 -8.12 6.71
CA PRO A 373 12.27 -6.68 6.64
C PRO A 373 12.89 -6.15 7.93
N ALA A 374 13.75 -5.15 7.82
CA ALA A 374 14.35 -4.52 8.99
C ALA A 374 13.27 -3.94 9.92
N LEU A 375 13.51 -4.03 11.23
CA LEU A 375 12.65 -3.38 12.24
C LEU A 375 12.88 -1.86 12.32
N ALA A 376 13.95 -1.35 11.72
CA ALA A 376 14.18 0.08 11.59
C ALA A 376 13.03 0.75 10.82
N ILE A 377 12.66 1.97 11.22
CA ILE A 377 11.60 2.76 10.60
C ILE A 377 12.14 4.08 10.06
N ASP A 378 11.53 4.57 8.98
CA ASP A 378 11.56 5.98 8.64
C ASP A 378 10.56 6.70 9.56
N ALA A 379 11.10 7.33 10.61
CA ALA A 379 10.28 7.89 11.67
C ALA A 379 9.45 9.10 11.20
N ALA A 380 9.99 9.91 10.28
CA ALA A 380 9.28 11.08 9.73
C ALA A 380 8.09 10.65 8.86
N MET A 381 8.29 9.70 7.95
CA MET A 381 7.22 9.13 7.14
C MET A 381 6.18 8.41 8.02
N THR A 382 6.63 7.69 9.05
CA THR A 382 5.73 6.98 9.98
C THR A 382 4.87 7.97 10.76
N GLU A 383 5.44 9.07 11.25
CA GLU A 383 4.69 10.15 11.90
C GLU A 383 3.63 10.73 10.97
N GLU A 384 3.99 11.10 9.75
CA GLU A 384 3.08 11.66 8.76
C GLU A 384 1.94 10.69 8.44
N TRP A 385 2.26 9.42 8.26
CA TRP A 385 1.25 8.37 8.03
C TRP A 385 0.27 8.27 9.20
N LEU A 386 0.76 8.11 10.44
CA LEU A 386 -0.08 7.89 11.61
C LEU A 386 -0.89 9.13 12.00
N THR A 387 -0.37 10.33 11.81
CA THR A 387 -1.11 11.58 12.03
C THR A 387 -2.22 11.77 10.99
N GLY A 388 -1.95 11.45 9.73
CA GLY A 388 -2.98 11.43 8.68
C GLY A 388 -4.07 10.41 8.97
N PHE A 389 -3.70 9.18 9.33
CA PHE A 389 -4.63 8.14 9.76
C PHE A 389 -5.55 8.62 10.91
N LEU A 390 -4.99 9.23 11.94
CA LEU A 390 -5.78 9.74 13.07
C LEU A 390 -6.80 10.81 12.65
N ARG A 391 -6.38 11.79 11.83
CA ARG A 391 -7.29 12.84 11.35
C ARG A 391 -8.47 12.25 10.57
N GLU A 392 -8.19 11.37 9.65
CA GLU A 392 -9.21 10.75 8.79
C GLU A 392 -10.15 9.85 9.58
N GLU A 393 -9.63 9.00 10.48
CA GLU A 393 -10.44 8.08 11.26
C GLU A 393 -11.36 8.78 12.28
N LEU A 394 -10.90 9.87 12.92
CA LEU A 394 -11.75 10.66 13.79
C LEU A 394 -12.83 11.41 13.01
N THR A 395 -12.44 12.07 11.92
CA THR A 395 -13.37 12.83 11.07
C THR A 395 -14.47 11.94 10.51
N ARG A 396 -14.12 10.74 10.03
CA ARG A 396 -15.08 9.77 9.50
C ARG A 396 -16.12 9.34 10.54
N ARG A 397 -15.72 9.23 11.80
CA ARG A 397 -16.61 8.89 12.92
C ARG A 397 -17.34 10.10 13.51
N GLY A 398 -17.17 11.30 12.95
CA GLY A 398 -17.82 12.53 13.41
C GLY A 398 -17.19 13.14 14.67
N PHE A 399 -15.92 12.80 14.99
CA PHE A 399 -15.21 13.33 16.14
C PHE A 399 -14.12 14.32 15.73
N GLY A 400 -14.06 15.45 16.44
CA GLY A 400 -12.95 16.42 16.32
C GLY A 400 -11.98 16.38 17.49
N LYS A 401 -12.24 15.57 18.53
CA LYS A 401 -11.45 15.50 19.76
C LYS A 401 -11.09 14.05 20.11
N ALA A 402 -9.97 13.88 20.77
CA ALA A 402 -9.50 12.59 21.29
C ALA A 402 -9.33 12.63 22.83
N VAL A 403 -9.62 11.50 23.48
CA VAL A 403 -9.33 11.27 24.90
C VAL A 403 -8.37 10.08 25.01
N ILE A 404 -7.34 10.23 25.85
CA ILE A 404 -6.24 9.24 25.95
C ILE A 404 -5.92 8.99 27.41
N GLY A 405 -5.84 7.72 27.81
CA GLY A 405 -5.28 7.32 29.11
C GLY A 405 -3.77 7.52 29.12
N ILE A 406 -3.26 8.45 29.94
CA ILE A 406 -1.81 8.71 30.09
C ILE A 406 -1.29 7.96 31.29
N SER A 407 -0.60 6.84 31.04
CA SER A 407 -0.07 5.95 32.09
C SER A 407 1.32 6.35 32.59
N GLY A 408 2.01 7.26 31.89
CA GLY A 408 3.42 7.56 32.11
C GLY A 408 4.38 6.57 31.43
N GLY A 409 3.86 5.62 30.64
CA GLY A 409 4.63 4.73 29.77
C GLY A 409 4.76 5.28 28.34
N VAL A 410 5.76 4.76 27.60
CA VAL A 410 6.12 5.23 26.26
C VAL A 410 4.98 5.11 25.24
N ASP A 411 4.17 4.06 25.28
CA ASP A 411 3.09 3.82 24.32
C ASP A 411 1.99 4.89 24.42
N SER A 412 1.54 5.18 25.64
CA SER A 412 0.57 6.26 25.88
C SER A 412 1.13 7.63 25.53
N ALA A 413 2.42 7.86 25.78
CA ALA A 413 3.11 9.09 25.40
C ALA A 413 3.14 9.25 23.87
N VAL A 414 3.60 8.24 23.13
CA VAL A 414 3.65 8.27 21.66
C VAL A 414 2.26 8.51 21.07
N THR A 415 1.24 7.81 21.57
CA THR A 415 -0.15 8.03 21.12
C THR A 415 -0.61 9.46 21.35
N ALA A 416 -0.27 10.06 22.51
CA ALA A 416 -0.63 11.44 22.82
C ALA A 416 0.12 12.45 21.92
N PHE A 417 1.41 12.25 21.68
CA PHE A 417 2.19 13.11 20.79
C PHE A 417 1.65 13.05 19.36
N LEU A 418 1.33 11.87 18.84
CA LEU A 418 0.70 11.70 17.53
C LEU A 418 -0.68 12.37 17.45
N ALA A 419 -1.50 12.24 18.51
CA ALA A 419 -2.82 12.85 18.55
C ALA A 419 -2.74 14.39 18.54
N VAL A 420 -1.80 14.98 19.29
CA VAL A 420 -1.58 16.44 19.29
C VAL A 420 -1.09 16.92 17.92
N ARG A 421 -0.20 16.19 17.26
CA ARG A 421 0.24 16.50 15.89
C ARG A 421 -0.88 16.38 14.84
N ALA A 422 -1.80 15.44 15.07
CA ALA A 422 -2.92 15.24 14.18
C ALA A 422 -4.04 16.27 14.36
N LEU A 423 -4.39 16.63 15.60
CA LEU A 423 -5.63 17.32 15.95
C LEU A 423 -5.43 18.71 16.55
N GLY A 424 -4.21 19.05 17.00
CA GLY A 424 -3.93 20.21 17.82
C GLY A 424 -4.15 19.93 19.32
N ARG A 425 -3.37 20.58 20.19
CA ARG A 425 -3.37 20.36 21.64
C ARG A 425 -4.72 20.65 22.31
N GLU A 426 -5.51 21.58 21.76
CA GLU A 426 -6.82 21.98 22.24
C GLU A 426 -7.91 20.89 22.02
N ASN A 427 -7.60 19.89 21.20
CA ASN A 427 -8.49 18.80 20.83
C ASN A 427 -8.07 17.45 21.43
N VAL A 428 -7.07 17.43 22.32
CA VAL A 428 -6.58 16.22 22.98
C VAL A 428 -6.71 16.37 24.50
N ILE A 429 -7.34 15.39 25.14
CA ILE A 429 -7.55 15.35 26.58
C ILE A 429 -6.79 14.16 27.17
N GLY A 430 -5.85 14.42 28.07
CA GLY A 430 -5.08 13.42 28.79
C GLY A 430 -5.77 12.99 30.08
N ILE A 431 -6.05 11.71 30.25
CA ILE A 431 -6.69 11.18 31.46
C ILE A 431 -5.71 10.36 32.27
N ARG A 432 -5.50 10.73 33.54
CA ARG A 432 -4.74 9.93 34.50
C ARG A 432 -5.72 9.14 35.36
N LEU A 433 -5.49 7.84 35.47
CA LEU A 433 -6.38 6.88 36.12
C LEU A 433 -5.63 6.09 37.21
N PRO A 434 -5.13 6.77 38.25
CA PRO A 434 -4.37 6.09 39.32
C PRO A 434 -5.27 5.17 40.16
N TYR A 435 -4.67 4.05 40.59
CA TYR A 435 -5.13 3.27 41.71
C TYR A 435 -4.17 3.52 42.90
N ARG A 436 -4.59 3.32 44.12
CA ARG A 436 -3.79 3.62 45.33
C ARG A 436 -2.41 3.00 45.38
N THR A 437 -2.15 1.91 44.62
CA THR A 437 -0.84 1.28 44.50
C THR A 437 -0.06 1.71 43.25
N SER A 438 -0.60 2.60 42.43
CA SER A 438 0.12 3.16 41.28
C SER A 438 1.37 3.90 41.76
N SER A 439 2.50 3.72 41.05
CA SER A 439 3.75 4.34 41.43
C SER A 439 3.70 5.86 41.28
N ALA A 440 4.31 6.59 42.22
CA ALA A 440 4.45 8.04 42.13
C ALA A 440 5.20 8.44 40.84
N GLU A 441 6.22 7.68 40.47
CA GLU A 441 6.99 7.86 39.25
C GLU A 441 6.11 7.80 37.98
N SER A 442 5.17 6.86 37.87
CA SER A 442 4.25 6.78 36.75
C SER A 442 3.34 8.00 36.65
N LEU A 443 2.88 8.53 37.81
CA LEU A 443 2.09 9.75 37.85
C LEU A 443 2.90 10.98 37.44
N ASP A 444 4.14 11.09 37.89
CA ASP A 444 5.07 12.18 37.53
C ASP A 444 5.39 12.14 36.03
N HIS A 445 5.64 10.97 35.48
CA HIS A 445 5.87 10.79 34.05
C HIS A 445 4.61 11.10 33.22
N ALA A 446 3.43 10.73 33.70
CA ALA A 446 2.18 11.11 33.04
C ALA A 446 2.00 12.65 33.05
N GLN A 447 2.32 13.32 34.16
CA GLN A 447 2.30 14.78 34.24
C GLN A 447 3.30 15.41 33.28
N LEU A 448 4.51 14.86 33.19
CA LEU A 448 5.56 15.33 32.29
C LEU A 448 5.12 15.29 30.82
N VAL A 449 4.40 14.23 30.40
CA VAL A 449 3.80 14.14 29.04
C VAL A 449 2.76 15.24 28.84
N ILE A 450 1.85 15.43 29.80
CA ILE A 450 0.80 16.43 29.74
C ILE A 450 1.38 17.83 29.62
N ASP A 451 2.39 18.16 30.43
CA ASP A 451 3.06 19.45 30.44
C ASP A 451 3.83 19.70 29.14
N ALA A 452 4.55 18.70 28.64
CA ALA A 452 5.30 18.78 27.38
C ALA A 452 4.38 19.05 26.17
N LEU A 453 3.17 18.51 26.19
CA LEU A 453 2.17 18.68 25.12
C LEU A 453 1.27 19.91 25.33
N GLY A 454 1.17 20.43 26.55
CA GLY A 454 0.27 21.54 26.92
C GLY A 454 -1.22 21.21 26.70
N ILE A 455 -1.61 19.97 26.95
CA ILE A 455 -2.98 19.47 26.74
C ILE A 455 -3.83 19.61 28.00
N GLU A 456 -5.17 19.71 27.83
CA GLU A 456 -6.12 19.56 28.93
C GLU A 456 -5.97 18.20 29.58
N SER A 457 -6.02 18.14 30.90
CA SER A 457 -5.90 16.87 31.61
C SER A 457 -6.91 16.74 32.76
N ARG A 458 -7.23 15.48 33.07
CA ARG A 458 -8.08 15.13 34.21
C ARG A 458 -7.52 13.89 34.92
N THR A 459 -7.58 13.94 36.25
CA THR A 459 -7.26 12.79 37.10
C THR A 459 -8.53 12.22 37.69
N VAL A 460 -8.73 10.92 37.56
CA VAL A 460 -9.81 10.16 38.18
C VAL A 460 -9.20 9.00 38.96
N ASP A 461 -9.30 9.07 40.30
CA ASP A 461 -8.91 7.98 41.18
C ASP A 461 -9.89 6.81 41.02
N ILE A 462 -9.39 5.65 40.53
CA ILE A 462 -10.19 4.44 40.34
C ILE A 462 -10.30 3.59 41.59
N SER A 463 -9.61 3.95 42.69
CA SER A 463 -9.55 3.15 43.92
C SER A 463 -10.92 2.88 44.52
N PRO A 464 -11.86 3.83 44.64
CA PRO A 464 -13.17 3.55 45.21
C PRO A 464 -13.96 2.47 44.45
N ALA A 465 -13.88 2.47 43.12
CA ALA A 465 -14.57 1.49 42.27
C ALA A 465 -13.94 0.09 42.37
N VAL A 466 -12.62 0.02 42.31
CA VAL A 466 -11.88 -1.24 42.45
C VAL A 466 -12.05 -1.82 43.83
N ASP A 467 -11.87 -1.03 44.88
CA ASP A 467 -11.98 -1.49 46.27
C ASP A 467 -13.40 -1.92 46.64
N GLY A 468 -14.41 -1.22 46.10
CA GLY A 468 -15.80 -1.62 46.23
C GLY A 468 -16.07 -3.02 45.69
N TYR A 469 -15.48 -3.36 44.51
CA TYR A 469 -15.56 -4.72 43.98
C TYR A 469 -14.80 -5.73 44.84
N LEU A 470 -13.56 -5.38 45.27
CA LEU A 470 -12.75 -6.25 46.13
C LEU A 470 -13.39 -6.53 47.51
N THR A 471 -14.23 -5.65 47.99
CA THR A 471 -15.02 -5.85 49.22
C THR A 471 -16.04 -6.97 49.02
N ALA A 472 -16.65 -7.07 47.86
CA ALA A 472 -17.61 -8.11 47.52
C ALA A 472 -16.93 -9.46 47.16
N GLU A 473 -15.68 -9.41 46.67
CA GLU A 473 -14.90 -10.56 46.24
C GLU A 473 -13.52 -10.57 46.95
N PRO A 474 -13.44 -11.00 48.20
CA PRO A 474 -12.23 -10.87 49.03
C PRO A 474 -11.07 -11.78 48.57
N ASP A 475 -11.36 -12.87 47.85
CA ASP A 475 -10.39 -13.88 47.42
C ASP A 475 -9.73 -13.57 46.07
N VAL A 476 -9.64 -12.32 45.70
CA VAL A 476 -9.04 -11.88 44.41
C VAL A 476 -7.52 -11.89 44.51
N ASP A 477 -6.87 -12.73 43.68
CA ASP A 477 -5.41 -12.74 43.52
C ASP A 477 -4.90 -11.47 42.77
N ALA A 478 -3.57 -11.33 42.70
CA ALA A 478 -2.94 -10.17 42.08
C ALA A 478 -3.30 -10.02 40.59
N SER A 479 -3.39 -11.14 39.84
CA SER A 479 -3.73 -11.12 38.39
C SER A 479 -5.19 -10.68 38.17
N ARG A 480 -6.14 -11.23 38.95
CA ARG A 480 -7.55 -10.83 38.91
C ARG A 480 -7.69 -9.34 39.26
N ARG A 481 -6.96 -8.88 40.28
CA ARG A 481 -6.96 -7.45 40.68
C ARG A 481 -6.47 -6.54 39.54
N GLY A 482 -5.35 -6.90 38.89
CA GLY A 482 -4.84 -6.17 37.72
C GLY A 482 -5.89 -6.07 36.60
N ASN A 483 -6.59 -7.15 36.31
CA ASN A 483 -7.67 -7.18 35.32
C ASN A 483 -8.86 -6.31 35.70
N ILE A 484 -9.22 -6.23 36.99
CA ILE A 484 -10.28 -5.33 37.51
C ILE A 484 -9.84 -3.88 37.33
N MET A 485 -8.61 -3.55 37.70
CA MET A 485 -8.04 -2.20 37.55
C MET A 485 -8.06 -1.75 36.07
N ALA A 486 -7.59 -2.60 35.15
CA ALA A 486 -7.58 -2.29 33.72
C ALA A 486 -8.99 -2.03 33.17
N ARG A 487 -9.99 -2.86 33.54
CA ARG A 487 -11.38 -2.65 33.12
C ARG A 487 -12.03 -1.44 33.77
N THR A 488 -11.71 -1.12 35.02
CA THR A 488 -12.18 0.13 35.66
C THR A 488 -11.61 1.36 34.98
N ARG A 489 -10.33 1.34 34.55
CA ARG A 489 -9.73 2.40 33.72
C ARG A 489 -10.48 2.55 32.40
N MET A 490 -10.83 1.46 31.74
CA MET A 490 -11.63 1.49 30.51
C MET A 490 -13.00 2.14 30.75
N ILE A 491 -13.73 1.76 31.79
CA ILE A 491 -15.03 2.36 32.14
C ILE A 491 -14.90 3.88 32.30
N ALA A 492 -13.90 4.34 33.06
CA ALA A 492 -13.68 5.78 33.27
C ALA A 492 -13.30 6.51 31.97
N LEU A 493 -12.49 5.88 31.11
CA LEU A 493 -12.09 6.47 29.83
C LEU A 493 -13.29 6.63 28.88
N PHE A 494 -14.16 5.62 28.78
CA PHE A 494 -15.36 5.68 27.93
C PHE A 494 -16.42 6.64 28.48
N ASP A 495 -16.63 6.73 29.78
CA ASP A 495 -17.49 7.75 30.38
C ASP A 495 -17.01 9.17 30.04
N LEU A 496 -15.70 9.41 30.20
CA LEU A 496 -15.12 10.71 29.91
C LEU A 496 -15.14 11.03 28.41
N SER A 497 -15.07 10.01 27.53
CA SER A 497 -15.20 10.22 26.09
C SER A 497 -16.56 10.85 25.74
N VAL A 498 -17.63 10.38 26.34
CA VAL A 498 -18.96 10.96 26.17
C VAL A 498 -19.02 12.41 26.72
N ARG A 499 -18.47 12.62 27.93
CA ARG A 499 -18.42 13.96 28.56
C ARG A 499 -17.72 15.00 27.67
N TYR A 500 -16.57 14.64 27.07
CA TYR A 500 -15.78 15.54 26.24
C TYR A 500 -16.20 15.54 24.77
N ARG A 501 -17.14 14.69 24.38
CA ARG A 501 -17.48 14.41 22.96
C ARG A 501 -16.23 14.10 22.16
N ALA A 502 -15.38 13.23 22.70
CA ALA A 502 -14.08 12.86 22.17
C ALA A 502 -14.01 11.35 21.93
N LEU A 503 -13.24 10.92 20.93
CA LEU A 503 -13.04 9.49 20.67
C LEU A 503 -11.90 8.95 21.56
N PRO A 504 -12.07 7.82 22.26
CA PRO A 504 -10.98 7.20 23.00
C PRO A 504 -9.97 6.56 22.04
N LEU A 505 -8.68 6.82 22.28
CA LEU A 505 -7.58 6.22 21.50
C LEU A 505 -6.90 5.08 22.27
N GLY A 506 -6.60 4.01 21.54
CA GLY A 506 -5.83 2.88 22.02
C GLY A 506 -4.34 3.17 22.05
N THR A 507 -3.64 2.52 22.98
CA THR A 507 -2.21 2.68 23.22
C THR A 507 -1.44 1.36 23.16
N GLY A 508 -2.08 0.24 22.80
CA GLY A 508 -1.44 -1.07 22.71
C GLY A 508 -0.63 -1.21 21.42
N ASN A 509 0.58 -1.72 21.50
CA ASN A 509 1.46 -1.94 20.35
C ASN A 509 1.30 -3.35 19.75
N LYS A 510 1.92 -3.58 18.60
CA LYS A 510 1.85 -4.86 17.86
C LYS A 510 2.40 -6.03 18.67
N THR A 511 3.52 -5.85 19.38
CA THR A 511 4.16 -6.90 20.15
C THR A 511 3.27 -7.38 21.28
N GLU A 512 2.71 -6.47 22.06
CA GLU A 512 1.75 -6.77 23.12
C GLU A 512 0.52 -7.53 22.60
N ARG A 513 -0.04 -7.06 21.48
CA ARG A 513 -1.20 -7.70 20.85
C ARG A 513 -0.87 -9.12 20.38
N LEU A 514 0.27 -9.34 19.72
CA LEU A 514 0.68 -10.65 19.22
C LEU A 514 0.98 -11.64 20.35
N LEU A 515 1.60 -11.19 21.43
CA LEU A 515 1.91 -12.01 22.59
C LEU A 515 0.73 -12.16 23.56
N GLY A 516 -0.40 -11.48 23.28
CA GLY A 516 -1.58 -11.48 24.15
C GLY A 516 -1.35 -10.79 25.49
N TYR A 517 -0.35 -9.92 25.59
CA TYR A 517 0.02 -9.17 26.79
C TYR A 517 -0.82 -7.90 26.92
N PHE A 518 -2.10 -8.10 27.10
CA PHE A 518 -3.11 -7.06 27.34
C PHE A 518 -4.33 -7.64 28.05
N THR A 519 -5.08 -6.80 28.75
CA THR A 519 -6.33 -7.21 29.39
C THR A 519 -7.48 -7.09 28.39
N TRP A 520 -8.04 -8.25 28.01
CA TRP A 520 -9.14 -8.35 27.06
C TRP A 520 -10.37 -7.56 27.54
N HIS A 521 -10.98 -6.80 26.64
CA HIS A 521 -12.05 -5.84 26.92
C HIS A 521 -11.67 -4.75 27.95
N ALA A 522 -10.43 -4.27 27.90
CA ALA A 522 -9.94 -3.12 28.65
C ALA A 522 -9.10 -2.22 27.75
N ASP A 523 -7.79 -2.39 27.77
CA ASP A 523 -6.81 -1.62 27.00
C ASP A 523 -6.90 -1.84 25.47
N ASP A 524 -7.53 -2.91 25.02
CA ASP A 524 -7.81 -3.20 23.59
C ASP A 524 -9.19 -2.67 23.11
N SER A 525 -9.98 -2.04 24.00
CA SER A 525 -11.34 -1.59 23.68
C SER A 525 -11.45 -0.32 22.83
N PRO A 526 -10.53 0.66 22.87
CA PRO A 526 -10.65 1.87 22.05
C PRO A 526 -10.73 1.55 20.55
N PRO A 527 -11.65 2.22 19.81
CA PRO A 527 -11.94 1.87 18.41
C PRO A 527 -10.86 2.30 17.42
N VAL A 528 -9.94 3.19 17.81
CA VAL A 528 -8.83 3.66 16.99
C VAL A 528 -7.53 3.53 17.77
N ASN A 529 -6.56 2.82 17.20
CA ASN A 529 -5.24 2.60 17.81
C ASN A 529 -4.14 2.90 16.78
N PRO A 530 -3.48 4.08 16.86
CA PRO A 530 -2.49 4.48 15.86
C PRO A 530 -1.21 3.64 15.88
N ILE A 531 -0.81 3.10 17.03
CA ILE A 531 0.44 2.33 17.17
C ILE A 531 0.24 0.81 17.13
N GLY A 532 -0.98 0.36 16.85
CA GLY A 532 -1.36 -1.06 16.92
C GLY A 532 -0.62 -1.99 15.95
N ASP A 533 0.01 -1.44 14.91
CA ASP A 533 0.85 -2.21 13.96
C ASP A 533 2.35 -1.90 14.09
N LEU A 534 2.78 -1.15 15.11
CA LEU A 534 4.19 -0.93 15.43
C LEU A 534 4.68 -1.93 16.49
N TYR A 535 5.82 -2.56 16.22
CA TYR A 535 6.54 -3.33 17.25
C TYR A 535 7.03 -2.40 18.37
N LYS A 536 7.26 -2.94 19.57
CA LYS A 536 7.74 -2.13 20.72
C LYS A 536 9.02 -1.39 20.43
N THR A 537 9.97 -2.03 19.74
CA THR A 537 11.22 -1.39 19.32
C THR A 537 11.00 -0.23 18.37
N GLN A 538 9.99 -0.33 17.51
CA GLN A 538 9.59 0.75 16.60
C GLN A 538 8.87 1.90 17.34
N VAL A 539 8.09 1.59 18.37
CA VAL A 539 7.50 2.61 19.26
C VAL A 539 8.59 3.42 19.95
N TRP A 540 9.65 2.78 20.46
CA TRP A 540 10.78 3.51 21.05
C TRP A 540 11.51 4.41 20.03
N ALA A 541 11.68 3.93 18.80
CA ALA A 541 12.29 4.72 17.73
C ALA A 541 11.44 5.96 17.39
N LEU A 542 10.14 5.78 17.27
CA LEU A 542 9.19 6.84 17.00
C LEU A 542 9.09 7.84 18.18
N ALA A 543 9.13 7.34 19.43
CA ALA A 543 9.12 8.18 20.63
C ALA A 543 10.28 9.19 20.65
N ARG A 544 11.50 8.74 20.31
CA ARG A 544 12.68 9.61 20.20
C ARG A 544 12.50 10.67 19.12
N HIS A 545 11.98 10.28 17.98
CA HIS A 545 11.70 11.19 16.86
C HIS A 545 10.67 12.26 17.24
N LEU A 546 9.59 11.87 17.91
CA LEU A 546 8.51 12.77 18.33
C LEU A 546 8.93 13.74 19.44
N GLY A 547 10.06 13.50 20.11
CA GLY A 547 10.54 14.32 21.23
C GLY A 547 9.87 13.95 22.55
N VAL A 548 9.45 12.71 22.74
CA VAL A 548 9.00 12.20 24.04
C VAL A 548 10.19 12.29 25.03
N PRO A 549 9.97 12.78 26.27
CA PRO A 549 11.05 12.93 27.25
C PRO A 549 11.86 11.65 27.45
N ASP A 550 13.19 11.76 27.43
CA ASP A 550 14.11 10.62 27.50
C ASP A 550 13.89 9.72 28.71
N VAL A 551 13.50 10.29 29.86
CA VAL A 551 13.20 9.54 31.07
C VAL A 551 12.05 8.55 30.89
N ILE A 552 11.10 8.85 29.99
CA ILE A 552 9.97 7.97 29.65
C ILE A 552 10.41 6.93 28.60
N VAL A 553 11.22 7.33 27.63
CA VAL A 553 11.70 6.42 26.57
C VAL A 553 12.64 5.36 27.12
N SER A 554 13.48 5.71 28.09
CA SER A 554 14.46 4.82 28.72
C SER A 554 13.92 4.02 29.91
N LYS A 555 12.72 4.34 30.39
CA LYS A 555 12.08 3.60 31.49
C LYS A 555 11.79 2.16 31.05
N PRO A 556 12.11 1.15 31.88
CA PRO A 556 11.65 -0.22 31.65
C PRO A 556 10.13 -0.26 31.50
N ALA A 557 9.67 -0.95 30.45
CA ALA A 557 8.22 -1.08 30.21
C ALA A 557 7.56 -1.86 31.36
N THR A 558 6.43 -1.34 31.84
CA THR A 558 5.64 -1.98 32.92
C THR A 558 4.17 -1.61 32.80
N ALA A 559 3.31 -2.57 33.06
CA ALA A 559 1.86 -2.37 33.19
C ALA A 559 1.48 -1.65 34.52
N ASP A 560 2.41 -1.52 35.47
CA ASP A 560 2.22 -0.91 36.80
C ASP A 560 0.98 -1.43 37.55
N LEU A 561 0.70 -2.73 37.41
CA LEU A 561 -0.42 -3.42 38.08
C LEU A 561 0.04 -4.10 39.38
N ILE A 562 1.29 -4.47 39.46
CA ILE A 562 1.93 -5.14 40.60
C ILE A 562 3.26 -4.45 40.88
N ALA A 563 3.59 -4.20 42.15
CA ALA A 563 4.83 -3.56 42.56
C ALA A 563 6.06 -4.35 42.06
N GLY A 564 7.00 -3.67 41.38
CA GLY A 564 8.23 -4.26 40.83
C GLY A 564 8.03 -5.07 39.53
N GLN A 565 6.84 -5.03 38.95
CA GLN A 565 6.55 -5.68 37.67
C GLN A 565 7.31 -5.00 36.51
N THR A 566 7.85 -5.82 35.60
CA THR A 566 8.34 -5.38 34.30
C THR A 566 7.75 -6.28 33.21
N ASP A 567 7.43 -5.71 32.06
CA ASP A 567 6.85 -6.45 30.95
C ASP A 567 7.79 -7.58 30.48
N GLU A 568 9.08 -7.30 30.33
CA GLU A 568 10.07 -8.30 29.91
C GLU A 568 10.23 -9.43 30.93
N GLY A 569 10.06 -9.12 32.24
CA GLY A 569 10.04 -10.14 33.30
C GLY A 569 8.83 -11.07 33.17
N ASP A 570 7.65 -10.52 32.93
CA ASP A 570 6.40 -11.29 32.74
C ASP A 570 6.37 -12.05 31.43
N LEU A 571 6.94 -11.48 30.39
CA LEU A 571 7.06 -12.11 29.07
C LEU A 571 8.09 -13.23 29.08
N GLY A 572 9.15 -13.12 29.89
CA GLY A 572 10.28 -14.03 29.91
C GLY A 572 11.24 -13.86 28.73
N ILE A 573 11.16 -12.74 28.03
CA ILE A 573 11.98 -12.42 26.86
C ILE A 573 12.04 -10.89 26.70
N SER A 574 13.17 -10.35 26.21
CA SER A 574 13.27 -8.93 25.90
C SER A 574 12.44 -8.56 24.67
N TYR A 575 11.91 -7.34 24.63
CA TYR A 575 11.17 -6.84 23.48
C TYR A 575 11.97 -6.90 22.18
N ALA A 576 13.26 -6.56 22.22
CA ALA A 576 14.12 -6.63 21.04
C ALA A 576 14.19 -8.04 20.44
N ARG A 577 14.27 -9.07 21.29
CA ARG A 577 14.29 -10.47 20.87
C ARG A 577 12.90 -10.92 20.39
N ALA A 578 11.86 -10.58 21.13
CA ALA A 578 10.48 -10.92 20.78
C ALA A 578 10.06 -10.31 19.43
N ASP A 579 10.37 -9.03 19.20
CA ASP A 579 10.07 -8.33 17.94
C ASP A 579 10.79 -8.97 16.75
N GLY A 580 12.06 -9.32 16.91
CA GLY A 580 12.83 -10.02 15.87
C GLY A 580 12.24 -11.38 15.51
N ILE A 581 11.84 -12.17 16.51
CA ILE A 581 11.20 -13.47 16.30
C ILE A 581 9.83 -13.32 15.64
N LEU A 582 8.98 -12.45 16.17
CA LEU A 582 7.65 -12.19 15.63
C LEU A 582 7.73 -11.70 14.18
N ASN A 583 8.64 -10.77 13.90
CA ASN A 583 8.87 -10.27 12.56
C ASN A 583 9.27 -11.40 11.59
N GLY A 584 10.19 -12.27 12.01
CA GLY A 584 10.57 -13.43 11.20
C GLY A 584 9.41 -14.40 10.97
N MET A 585 8.69 -14.79 12.03
CA MET A 585 7.56 -15.72 11.93
C MET A 585 6.44 -15.19 11.02
N LEU A 586 6.09 -13.91 11.13
CA LEU A 586 5.06 -13.28 10.31
C LEU A 586 5.46 -13.14 8.84
N HIS A 587 6.76 -13.22 8.54
CA HIS A 587 7.29 -13.26 7.17
C HIS A 587 7.59 -14.69 6.69
N GLY A 588 7.10 -15.72 7.41
CA GLY A 588 7.17 -17.12 6.99
C GLY A 588 8.50 -17.83 7.25
N PHE A 589 9.38 -17.25 8.08
CA PHE A 589 10.63 -17.90 8.44
C PHE A 589 10.39 -19.06 9.41
N SER A 590 10.96 -20.24 9.11
CA SER A 590 10.91 -21.39 9.99
C SER A 590 11.74 -21.19 11.26
N HIS A 591 11.50 -21.99 12.30
CA HIS A 591 12.31 -21.96 13.52
C HIS A 591 13.80 -22.21 13.22
N ASP A 592 14.13 -23.13 12.30
CA ASP A 592 15.52 -23.41 11.93
C ASP A 592 16.18 -22.20 11.23
N ALA A 593 15.45 -21.52 10.36
CA ALA A 593 15.92 -20.29 9.73
C ALA A 593 16.12 -19.16 10.75
N LEU A 594 15.31 -19.06 11.79
CA LEU A 594 15.47 -18.09 12.88
C LEU A 594 16.62 -18.47 13.82
N ARG A 595 16.80 -19.78 14.07
CA ARG A 595 17.95 -20.26 14.85
C ARG A 595 19.29 -19.95 14.17
N SER A 596 19.37 -20.11 12.86
CA SER A 596 20.58 -19.73 12.10
C SER A 596 20.90 -18.25 12.18
N ARG A 597 19.92 -17.41 12.53
CA ARG A 597 20.05 -15.96 12.80
C ARG A 597 20.31 -15.62 14.26
N GLY A 598 20.58 -16.61 15.12
CA GLY A 598 21.00 -16.42 16.51
C GLY A 598 19.86 -16.37 17.54
N PHE A 599 18.63 -16.75 17.17
CA PHE A 599 17.53 -16.94 18.14
C PHE A 599 17.62 -18.33 18.78
N GLN A 600 17.34 -18.39 20.09
CA GLN A 600 17.40 -19.65 20.83
C GLN A 600 16.08 -20.41 20.71
N LEU A 601 16.12 -21.74 20.83
CA LEU A 601 14.94 -22.59 20.68
C LEU A 601 13.88 -22.34 21.76
N ASP A 602 14.29 -22.05 22.97
CA ASP A 602 13.41 -21.70 24.07
C ASP A 602 12.68 -20.38 23.85
N GLU A 603 13.38 -19.35 23.32
CA GLU A 603 12.78 -18.07 22.91
C GLU A 603 11.72 -18.28 21.81
N LEU A 604 12.06 -19.04 20.76
CA LEU A 604 11.15 -19.37 19.65
C LEU A 604 9.92 -20.13 20.16
N THR A 605 10.13 -21.09 21.05
CA THR A 605 9.05 -21.87 21.64
C THR A 605 8.14 -21.02 22.53
N LEU A 606 8.72 -20.13 23.31
CA LEU A 606 7.99 -19.19 24.16
C LEU A 606 7.11 -18.26 23.34
N VAL A 607 7.69 -17.60 22.33
CA VAL A 607 6.97 -16.66 21.46
C VAL A 607 5.86 -17.38 20.68
N SER A 608 6.16 -18.55 20.09
CA SER A 608 5.16 -19.36 19.37
C SER A 608 3.99 -19.76 20.26
N ARG A 609 4.29 -20.22 21.49
CA ARG A 609 3.25 -20.62 22.45
C ARG A 609 2.34 -19.44 22.82
N ARG A 610 2.90 -18.24 23.06
CA ARG A 610 2.12 -17.05 23.36
C ARG A 610 1.30 -16.61 22.15
N LEU A 611 1.92 -16.53 20.97
CA LEU A 611 1.25 -16.14 19.72
C LEU A 611 0.05 -17.04 19.41
N ASN A 612 0.23 -18.34 19.49
CA ASN A 612 -0.81 -19.32 19.18
C ASN A 612 -1.86 -19.46 20.30
N GLY A 613 -1.43 -19.43 21.57
CA GLY A 613 -2.33 -19.59 22.72
C GLY A 613 -3.25 -18.40 22.97
N THR A 614 -2.90 -17.21 22.45
CA THR A 614 -3.66 -15.98 22.70
C THR A 614 -4.35 -15.41 21.44
N HIS A 615 -4.34 -16.16 20.34
CA HIS A 615 -4.89 -15.69 19.05
C HIS A 615 -6.38 -15.25 19.15
N TRP A 616 -7.16 -15.93 19.98
CA TRP A 616 -8.58 -15.62 20.20
C TRP A 616 -8.82 -14.24 20.81
N LYS A 617 -7.86 -13.69 21.57
CA LYS A 617 -7.96 -12.32 22.11
C LYS A 617 -7.93 -11.23 21.02
N ARG A 618 -7.41 -11.54 19.84
CA ARG A 618 -7.23 -10.59 18.73
C ARG A 618 -8.40 -10.61 17.75
N ARG A 619 -9.41 -11.43 17.99
CA ARG A 619 -10.60 -11.53 17.14
C ARG A 619 -11.82 -10.93 17.81
N PRO A 620 -12.77 -10.38 17.03
CA PRO A 620 -14.10 -10.08 17.52
C PRO A 620 -14.74 -11.31 18.19
N PRO A 621 -15.77 -11.15 19.02
CA PRO A 621 -16.51 -12.27 19.58
C PRO A 621 -16.99 -13.23 18.48
N ALA A 622 -16.75 -14.53 18.69
CA ALA A 622 -17.25 -15.55 17.76
C ALA A 622 -18.77 -15.55 17.78
N THR A 623 -19.37 -15.37 16.60
CA THR A 623 -20.83 -15.37 16.42
C THR A 623 -21.23 -16.61 15.61
N ALA A 624 -22.28 -17.30 16.06
CA ALA A 624 -22.85 -18.39 15.30
C ALA A 624 -23.54 -17.82 14.03
N LEU A 625 -23.01 -18.16 12.87
CA LEU A 625 -23.58 -17.73 11.59
C LEU A 625 -24.75 -18.65 11.23
N VAL A 626 -25.97 -18.21 11.52
CA VAL A 626 -27.22 -18.95 11.25
C VAL A 626 -28.00 -18.38 10.06
N SER A 627 -27.54 -17.30 9.48
CA SER A 627 -28.12 -16.63 8.31
C SER A 627 -27.11 -16.47 7.19
N GLN A 628 -27.58 -16.21 5.98
CA GLN A 628 -26.72 -15.92 4.81
C GLN A 628 -26.08 -14.53 4.85
N SER A 629 -26.48 -13.69 5.80
CA SER A 629 -26.03 -12.30 5.97
C SER A 629 -25.45 -12.06 7.37
N GLY A 630 -24.54 -12.94 7.82
CA GLY A 630 -23.89 -12.82 9.13
C GLY A 630 -23.03 -11.54 9.24
N ILE A 631 -23.13 -10.86 10.39
CA ILE A 631 -22.35 -9.66 10.67
C ILE A 631 -20.85 -10.01 10.79
N GLY A 632 -19.99 -9.30 10.08
CA GLY A 632 -18.55 -9.25 10.33
C GLY A 632 -17.69 -10.25 9.55
N GLU A 633 -18.25 -11.30 8.92
CA GLU A 633 -17.44 -12.28 8.19
C GLU A 633 -17.91 -12.57 6.75
N SER A 634 -19.17 -12.39 6.43
CA SER A 634 -19.71 -12.77 5.12
C SER A 634 -20.30 -11.61 4.32
N TYR A 635 -20.71 -10.53 4.97
CA TYR A 635 -21.25 -9.33 4.32
C TYR A 635 -20.99 -8.10 5.20
N LEU A 636 -20.39 -7.08 4.61
CA LEU A 636 -20.22 -5.76 5.20
C LEU A 636 -20.75 -4.72 4.22
N ARG A 637 -21.47 -3.75 4.71
CA ARG A 637 -21.92 -2.61 3.90
C ARG A 637 -20.76 -1.61 3.74
N PRO A 638 -20.76 -0.78 2.66
CA PRO A 638 -19.72 0.23 2.49
C PRO A 638 -19.51 1.14 3.69
N VAL A 639 -20.58 1.40 4.47
CA VAL A 639 -20.54 2.24 5.66
C VAL A 639 -19.86 1.58 6.88
N ASP A 640 -19.70 0.26 6.87
CA ASP A 640 -19.14 -0.50 8.00
C ASP A 640 -17.60 -0.45 8.07
N TYR A 641 -16.96 0.25 7.13
CA TYR A 641 -15.50 0.39 7.05
C TYR A 641 -15.02 1.82 7.22
#